data_b327ce21cba299d4733c99407d7aef6a
#
_entry.id   b327ce21cba299d4733c99407d7aef6a
#
_cell.length_a   1.000
_cell.length_b   1.000
_cell.length_c   1.000
_cell.angle_alpha   90.00
_cell.angle_beta   90.00
_cell.angle_gamma   90.00
#
_symmetry.space_group_name_H-M   'P 1'
#
loop_
_entity.id
_entity.type
_entity.pdbx_description
1 polymer ?
#
loop_
_entity_poly.entity_id
_entity_poly.type
_entity_poly.pdbx_seq_one_letter_code
_entity_poly.pdbx_strand_id
1 'polypeptide(L)'
;MKDGFIKVATARPDVRVADCAYNLNACLDCAVEADRSGVKLLVYPELCLTGYTCGDLFLQDILPCEASEALRQFAAATAGYDMVTVIGLPVAHAGKLYNCAAVCRGGQILGLVPKTHLPNYAEFYEARQFTPAPDGNLTYELDGQYIPFGTRQLFVCTDVPDFRFAVEICEDLWAPVPPSSAAASAGATVICNLSASNETVGKAEYRRSLVSGQSGRLVAAYLYANCGHGESTTDTVFSGHSLIAENGSVLAERAPFASGGALLITEIDVQRLAFDRRRMNTFGNRTAGEWSEAYFSLDPVETVLTRRIDPHPFVPDDSAERSRRCELILTMQAEGLATRMQAAHAKKLVVGISGGLDSCLALLCMVRTADRLGRPRRDVIAVTMPCFGTTVRTRSNAETLCRELGVDFRTVDITDSVNRHFADIGHDPENRNVVYENAQARERTQVLMDIANAESGLVVGTGDLSELALGWATYNGDHMSMYAVNASVPKTLVRHLVGYAAEQAHSTGQAALAGALEDILNTPVSPELLPATDDGRIAQVTEDLVGPYELHDFYLYYLLRLGARPRKLYRMARYALGGTYDDGTLLRWLDVFLRRFFAQQFKRSCLPDGPKIGSAALSPRGDWRMPSDASAALWLREAEALKQAQKEETV
;
A
#
# COMPACT_ATOMS: atom_id res chain seq x y z
N MET A 1 -4.60 10.61 -16.11
CA MET A 1 -3.95 9.28 -16.23
C MET A 1 -2.43 9.33 -16.06
N LYS A 2 -1.87 10.53 -15.92
CA LYS A 2 -0.46 10.69 -15.54
C LYS A 2 -0.20 9.95 -14.23
N ASP A 3 0.98 9.36 -14.07
CA ASP A 3 1.42 8.57 -12.90
C ASP A 3 0.62 7.27 -12.65
N GLY A 4 -0.14 6.79 -13.65
CA GLY A 4 -0.89 5.53 -13.58
C GLY A 4 -2.21 5.56 -12.82
N PHE A 5 -2.66 6.73 -12.37
CA PHE A 5 -3.97 6.87 -11.73
C PHE A 5 -5.07 7.01 -12.79
N ILE A 6 -5.97 6.04 -12.85
CA ILE A 6 -7.12 5.99 -13.75
C ILE A 6 -8.40 6.17 -12.92
N LYS A 7 -9.21 7.18 -13.25
CA LYS A 7 -10.52 7.36 -12.63
C LYS A 7 -11.51 6.40 -13.25
N VAL A 8 -12.13 5.58 -12.42
CA VAL A 8 -13.05 4.51 -12.82
C VAL A 8 -14.36 4.62 -12.07
N ALA A 9 -15.42 4.08 -12.66
CA ALA A 9 -16.72 4.05 -12.01
C ALA A 9 -17.48 2.74 -12.28
N THR A 10 -18.33 2.35 -11.32
CA THR A 10 -19.43 1.41 -11.53
C THR A 10 -20.74 2.17 -11.50
N ALA A 11 -21.60 1.89 -12.46
CA ALA A 11 -22.95 2.48 -12.55
C ALA A 11 -23.99 1.60 -11.87
N ARG A 12 -25.07 2.23 -11.41
CA ARG A 12 -26.31 1.59 -10.97
C ARG A 12 -27.47 2.41 -11.53
N PRO A 13 -27.78 2.27 -12.84
CA PRO A 13 -28.98 2.88 -13.40
C PRO A 13 -30.23 2.27 -12.75
N ASP A 14 -31.27 3.06 -12.57
CA ASP A 14 -32.60 2.53 -12.32
C ASP A 14 -33.13 1.93 -13.62
N VAL A 15 -33.61 0.69 -13.56
CA VAL A 15 -34.07 -0.03 -14.74
C VAL A 15 -35.59 -0.24 -14.73
N ARG A 16 -36.15 -0.53 -15.90
CA ARG A 16 -37.50 -1.10 -16.07
C ARG A 16 -37.37 -2.36 -16.85
N VAL A 17 -37.90 -3.45 -16.31
CA VAL A 17 -37.83 -4.77 -16.94
C VAL A 17 -38.48 -4.74 -18.32
N ALA A 18 -37.74 -5.15 -19.36
CA ALA A 18 -38.09 -5.19 -20.76
C ALA A 18 -38.39 -3.82 -21.42
N ASP A 19 -38.00 -2.69 -20.81
CA ASP A 19 -38.12 -1.34 -21.39
C ASP A 19 -36.76 -0.81 -21.85
N CYS A 20 -36.27 -1.25 -23.00
CA CYS A 20 -34.96 -0.90 -23.53
C CYS A 20 -34.79 0.61 -23.72
N ALA A 21 -35.85 1.34 -24.12
CA ALA A 21 -35.77 2.77 -24.34
C ALA A 21 -35.58 3.56 -23.02
N TYR A 22 -36.30 3.17 -21.96
CA TYR A 22 -36.11 3.74 -20.63
C TYR A 22 -34.71 3.44 -20.09
N ASN A 23 -34.26 2.19 -20.19
CA ASN A 23 -32.98 1.71 -19.69
C ASN A 23 -31.80 2.36 -20.42
N LEU A 24 -31.90 2.57 -21.73
CA LEU A 24 -30.94 3.31 -22.52
C LEU A 24 -30.76 4.75 -21.97
N ASN A 25 -31.87 5.46 -21.74
CA ASN A 25 -31.80 6.83 -21.21
C ASN A 25 -31.16 6.86 -19.82
N ALA A 26 -31.52 5.94 -18.91
CA ALA A 26 -30.92 5.85 -17.59
C ALA A 26 -29.40 5.53 -17.65
N CYS A 27 -28.97 4.70 -18.59
CA CYS A 27 -27.55 4.45 -18.84
C CYS A 27 -26.84 5.68 -19.42
N LEU A 28 -27.47 6.43 -20.34
CA LEU A 28 -26.91 7.67 -20.88
C LEU A 28 -26.77 8.74 -19.81
N ASP A 29 -27.72 8.88 -18.89
CA ASP A 29 -27.60 9.81 -17.75
C ASP A 29 -26.37 9.48 -16.89
N CYS A 30 -26.14 8.19 -16.62
CA CYS A 30 -24.92 7.73 -15.93
C CYS A 30 -23.64 8.08 -16.74
N ALA A 31 -23.66 7.91 -18.06
CA ALA A 31 -22.51 8.22 -18.91
C ALA A 31 -22.19 9.73 -18.90
N VAL A 32 -23.20 10.59 -18.94
CA VAL A 32 -23.06 12.06 -18.84
C VAL A 32 -22.42 12.46 -17.51
N GLU A 33 -22.88 11.89 -16.40
CA GLU A 33 -22.34 12.16 -15.07
C GLU A 33 -20.89 11.67 -14.95
N ALA A 34 -20.58 10.49 -15.51
CA ALA A 34 -19.26 9.90 -15.53
C ALA A 34 -18.25 10.76 -16.33
N ASP A 35 -18.65 11.21 -17.53
CA ASP A 35 -17.82 12.08 -18.37
C ASP A 35 -17.52 13.41 -17.67
N ARG A 36 -18.53 14.08 -17.10
CA ARG A 36 -18.35 15.29 -16.30
C ARG A 36 -17.42 15.11 -15.11
N SER A 37 -17.41 13.91 -14.53
CA SER A 37 -16.53 13.54 -13.42
C SER A 37 -15.12 13.14 -13.84
N GLY A 38 -14.84 13.09 -15.15
CA GLY A 38 -13.55 12.69 -15.73
C GLY A 38 -13.25 11.19 -15.61
N VAL A 39 -14.29 10.35 -15.55
CA VAL A 39 -14.16 8.88 -15.54
C VAL A 39 -13.60 8.41 -16.89
N LYS A 40 -12.71 7.42 -16.86
CA LYS A 40 -12.06 6.83 -18.03
C LYS A 40 -12.52 5.39 -18.32
N LEU A 41 -13.10 4.72 -17.34
CA LEU A 41 -13.71 3.41 -17.47
C LEU A 41 -15.01 3.38 -16.66
N LEU A 42 -16.13 3.14 -17.34
CA LEU A 42 -17.45 3.04 -16.71
C LEU A 42 -18.01 1.64 -16.95
N VAL A 43 -18.36 0.94 -15.87
CA VAL A 43 -18.90 -0.43 -15.90
C VAL A 43 -20.34 -0.40 -15.43
N TYR A 44 -21.24 -0.94 -16.27
CA TYR A 44 -22.67 -1.09 -15.98
C TYR A 44 -22.96 -2.50 -15.43
N PRO A 45 -24.15 -2.71 -14.84
CA PRO A 45 -24.62 -4.03 -14.44
C PRO A 45 -24.91 -4.97 -15.62
N GLU A 46 -25.01 -6.23 -15.29
CA GLU A 46 -25.42 -7.32 -16.19
C GLU A 46 -26.81 -7.05 -16.76
N LEU A 47 -26.98 -7.25 -18.09
CA LEU A 47 -28.25 -7.11 -18.81
C LEU A 47 -28.99 -5.77 -18.58
N CYS A 48 -28.28 -4.71 -18.23
CA CYS A 48 -28.91 -3.44 -17.82
C CYS A 48 -29.71 -2.75 -18.93
N LEU A 49 -29.48 -3.06 -20.22
CA LEU A 49 -30.28 -2.50 -21.30
C LEU A 49 -31.70 -3.12 -21.38
N THR A 50 -31.90 -4.29 -20.80
CA THR A 50 -33.22 -4.96 -20.76
C THR A 50 -33.79 -5.05 -19.34
N GLY A 51 -32.94 -5.01 -18.31
CA GLY A 51 -33.16 -5.61 -17.01
C GLY A 51 -32.81 -7.09 -17.03
N TYR A 52 -32.32 -7.60 -15.89
CA TYR A 52 -31.92 -9.00 -15.72
C TYR A 52 -33.15 -9.94 -15.61
N THR A 53 -34.20 -9.46 -14.97
CA THR A 53 -35.38 -10.30 -14.57
C THR A 53 -36.47 -10.43 -15.63
N CYS A 54 -36.12 -10.37 -16.92
CA CYS A 54 -37.07 -10.49 -18.04
C CYS A 54 -37.61 -11.92 -18.24
N GLY A 55 -36.96 -12.95 -17.66
CA GLY A 55 -37.40 -14.33 -17.79
C GLY A 55 -37.57 -14.78 -19.24
N ASP A 56 -38.68 -15.45 -19.56
CA ASP A 56 -38.94 -15.97 -20.92
C ASP A 56 -39.21 -14.88 -21.98
N LEU A 57 -39.30 -13.60 -21.58
CA LEU A 57 -39.33 -12.48 -22.54
C LEU A 57 -38.05 -12.41 -23.37
N PHE A 58 -36.94 -12.89 -22.86
CA PHE A 58 -35.68 -12.99 -23.62
C PHE A 58 -35.81 -13.87 -24.87
N LEU A 59 -36.74 -14.83 -24.86
CA LEU A 59 -37.00 -15.72 -26.01
C LEU A 59 -37.90 -15.07 -27.08
N GLN A 60 -38.40 -13.86 -26.84
CA GLN A 60 -39.16 -13.08 -27.82
C GLN A 60 -38.20 -12.22 -28.62
N ASP A 61 -38.09 -12.40 -29.92
CA ASP A 61 -37.12 -11.73 -30.82
C ASP A 61 -37.11 -10.21 -30.66
N ILE A 62 -38.26 -9.63 -30.35
CA ILE A 62 -38.39 -8.18 -30.16
C ILE A 62 -37.40 -7.65 -29.08
N LEU A 63 -37.23 -8.39 -27.98
CA LEU A 63 -36.41 -7.90 -26.85
C LEU A 63 -34.91 -7.90 -27.17
N PRO A 64 -34.26 -8.97 -27.69
CA PRO A 64 -32.88 -8.92 -28.12
C PRO A 64 -32.63 -7.95 -29.29
N CYS A 65 -33.58 -7.77 -30.19
CA CYS A 65 -33.47 -6.80 -31.29
C CYS A 65 -33.45 -5.36 -30.76
N GLU A 66 -34.40 -5.00 -29.88
CA GLU A 66 -34.43 -3.68 -29.26
C GLU A 66 -33.20 -3.41 -28.36
N ALA A 67 -32.68 -4.42 -27.66
CA ALA A 67 -31.44 -4.30 -26.89
C ALA A 67 -30.22 -4.00 -27.79
N SER A 68 -30.16 -4.65 -28.97
CA SER A 68 -29.09 -4.37 -29.95
C SER A 68 -29.19 -2.97 -30.54
N GLU A 69 -30.41 -2.48 -30.81
CA GLU A 69 -30.66 -1.12 -31.25
C GLU A 69 -30.28 -0.09 -30.13
N ALA A 70 -30.67 -0.38 -28.89
CA ALA A 70 -30.29 0.44 -27.74
C ALA A 70 -28.76 0.50 -27.56
N LEU A 71 -28.04 -0.60 -27.75
CA LEU A 71 -26.56 -0.60 -27.72
C LEU A 71 -25.97 0.29 -28.80
N ARG A 72 -26.49 0.24 -30.03
CA ARG A 72 -26.04 1.07 -31.15
C ARG A 72 -26.25 2.56 -30.86
N GLN A 73 -27.44 2.91 -30.34
CA GLN A 73 -27.73 4.29 -29.92
C GLN A 73 -26.84 4.74 -28.76
N PHE A 74 -26.60 3.87 -27.78
CA PHE A 74 -25.69 4.14 -26.67
C PHE A 74 -24.26 4.42 -27.16
N ALA A 75 -23.72 3.57 -28.04
CA ALA A 75 -22.39 3.76 -28.60
C ALA A 75 -22.27 5.08 -29.38
N ALA A 76 -23.26 5.40 -30.20
CA ALA A 76 -23.31 6.66 -30.96
C ALA A 76 -23.42 7.89 -30.04
N ALA A 77 -24.26 7.86 -29.02
CA ALA A 77 -24.45 8.97 -28.08
C ALA A 77 -23.21 9.24 -27.20
N THR A 78 -22.44 8.19 -26.90
CA THR A 78 -21.20 8.30 -26.08
C THR A 78 -19.94 8.50 -26.92
N ALA A 79 -20.05 8.65 -28.24
CA ALA A 79 -18.92 8.75 -29.16
C ALA A 79 -17.93 9.89 -28.82
N GLY A 80 -18.45 11.02 -28.34
CA GLY A 80 -17.66 12.21 -27.98
C GLY A 80 -17.01 12.15 -26.60
N TYR A 81 -17.32 11.17 -25.77
CA TYR A 81 -16.77 11.06 -24.40
C TYR A 81 -15.39 10.44 -24.40
N ASP A 82 -14.47 11.00 -23.64
CA ASP A 82 -13.11 10.44 -23.48
C ASP A 82 -13.09 9.36 -22.39
N MET A 83 -13.90 8.33 -22.62
CA MET A 83 -14.18 7.23 -21.70
C MET A 83 -14.46 5.96 -22.49
N VAL A 84 -14.04 4.80 -21.96
CA VAL A 84 -14.49 3.49 -22.41
C VAL A 84 -15.61 3.00 -21.50
N THR A 85 -16.64 2.38 -22.07
CA THR A 85 -17.80 1.88 -21.33
C THR A 85 -17.96 0.38 -21.54
N VAL A 86 -18.45 -0.32 -20.50
CA VAL A 86 -18.77 -1.75 -20.54
C VAL A 86 -20.22 -1.91 -20.08
N ILE A 87 -21.11 -2.39 -20.99
CA ILE A 87 -22.56 -2.39 -20.78
C ILE A 87 -23.17 -3.76 -21.09
N GLY A 88 -24.14 -4.21 -20.28
CA GLY A 88 -24.74 -5.55 -20.35
C GLY A 88 -25.99 -5.60 -21.22
N LEU A 89 -26.09 -6.64 -22.10
CA LEU A 89 -27.24 -6.87 -22.95
C LEU A 89 -27.37 -8.35 -23.39
N PRO A 90 -28.56 -8.84 -23.80
CA PRO A 90 -28.70 -10.10 -24.49
C PRO A 90 -28.29 -9.95 -25.97
N VAL A 91 -27.57 -10.93 -26.53
CA VAL A 91 -27.13 -10.95 -27.93
C VAL A 91 -27.54 -12.26 -28.60
N ALA A 92 -28.34 -12.16 -29.67
CA ALA A 92 -28.66 -13.30 -30.52
C ALA A 92 -27.53 -13.50 -31.57
N HIS A 93 -26.90 -14.66 -31.59
CA HIS A 93 -25.85 -15.00 -32.53
C HIS A 93 -25.88 -16.48 -32.92
N ALA A 94 -25.78 -16.78 -34.22
CA ALA A 94 -25.73 -18.14 -34.76
C ALA A 94 -26.87 -19.06 -34.22
N GLY A 95 -28.08 -18.52 -34.10
CA GLY A 95 -29.27 -19.27 -33.62
C GLY A 95 -29.27 -19.55 -32.12
N LYS A 96 -28.41 -18.86 -31.34
CA LYS A 96 -28.32 -18.94 -29.88
C LYS A 96 -28.46 -17.55 -29.27
N LEU A 97 -28.88 -17.51 -28.00
CA LEU A 97 -28.94 -16.29 -27.22
C LEU A 97 -27.85 -16.30 -26.13
N TYR A 98 -27.14 -15.22 -26.00
CA TYR A 98 -26.04 -15.06 -25.06
C TYR A 98 -26.26 -13.84 -24.14
N ASN A 99 -25.92 -13.99 -22.87
CA ASN A 99 -25.79 -12.91 -21.93
C ASN A 99 -24.40 -12.27 -22.14
N CYS A 100 -24.34 -11.05 -22.62
CA CYS A 100 -23.09 -10.41 -23.07
C CYS A 100 -22.82 -9.08 -22.38
N ALA A 101 -21.53 -8.74 -22.32
CA ALA A 101 -21.05 -7.39 -22.10
C ALA A 101 -20.49 -6.81 -23.41
N ALA A 102 -20.91 -5.61 -23.78
CA ALA A 102 -20.36 -4.85 -24.90
C ALA A 102 -19.37 -3.81 -24.40
N VAL A 103 -18.22 -3.71 -25.05
CA VAL A 103 -17.21 -2.69 -24.79
C VAL A 103 -17.29 -1.62 -25.88
N CYS A 104 -17.58 -0.36 -25.48
CA CYS A 104 -17.79 0.74 -26.43
C CYS A 104 -16.77 1.87 -26.20
N ARG A 105 -16.27 2.47 -27.29
CA ARG A 105 -15.41 3.66 -27.28
C ARG A 105 -15.50 4.41 -28.62
N GLY A 106 -15.68 5.73 -28.56
CA GLY A 106 -15.65 6.58 -29.75
C GLY A 106 -16.70 6.23 -30.81
N GLY A 107 -17.88 5.81 -30.39
CA GLY A 107 -18.97 5.38 -31.29
C GLY A 107 -18.85 3.96 -31.84
N GLN A 108 -17.82 3.22 -31.46
CA GLN A 108 -17.57 1.85 -31.93
C GLN A 108 -17.77 0.83 -30.80
N ILE A 109 -18.18 -0.37 -31.16
CA ILE A 109 -18.20 -1.55 -30.29
C ILE A 109 -16.90 -2.32 -30.52
N LEU A 110 -16.01 -2.29 -29.51
CA LEU A 110 -14.69 -2.90 -29.60
C LEU A 110 -14.71 -4.41 -29.44
N GLY A 111 -15.72 -4.96 -28.77
CA GLY A 111 -15.87 -6.38 -28.54
C GLY A 111 -17.13 -6.71 -27.76
N LEU A 112 -17.58 -7.95 -27.90
CA LEU A 112 -18.68 -8.56 -27.16
C LEU A 112 -18.12 -9.75 -26.35
N VAL A 113 -18.33 -9.73 -25.05
CA VAL A 113 -17.86 -10.78 -24.13
C VAL A 113 -19.08 -11.53 -23.58
N PRO A 114 -19.34 -12.77 -24.03
CA PRO A 114 -20.42 -13.59 -23.50
C PRO A 114 -20.05 -14.21 -22.15
N LYS A 115 -21.06 -14.42 -21.29
CA LYS A 115 -20.96 -15.06 -19.98
C LYS A 115 -20.52 -16.52 -20.12
N THR A 116 -19.50 -16.91 -19.32
CA THR A 116 -18.94 -18.27 -19.36
C THR A 116 -19.79 -19.25 -18.54
N HIS A 117 -20.12 -18.88 -17.30
CA HIS A 117 -20.83 -19.73 -16.35
C HIS A 117 -22.25 -19.22 -16.14
N LEU A 118 -23.24 -20.02 -16.52
CA LEU A 118 -24.64 -19.70 -16.33
C LEU A 118 -25.16 -20.37 -15.05
N PRO A 119 -25.59 -19.60 -14.03
CA PRO A 119 -26.17 -20.18 -12.83
C PRO A 119 -27.52 -20.84 -13.19
N ASN A 120 -27.69 -22.09 -12.79
CA ASN A 120 -28.93 -22.86 -13.01
C ASN A 120 -29.22 -23.70 -11.76
N TYR A 121 -29.31 -23.04 -10.63
CA TYR A 121 -29.56 -23.60 -9.30
C TYR A 121 -30.29 -22.58 -8.43
N ALA A 122 -30.99 -23.04 -7.38
CA ALA A 122 -31.82 -22.24 -6.48
C ALA A 122 -32.77 -21.30 -7.26
N GLU A 123 -32.69 -19.99 -7.02
CA GLU A 123 -33.49 -18.97 -7.71
C GLU A 123 -33.03 -18.65 -9.14
N PHE A 124 -31.88 -19.17 -9.58
CA PHE A 124 -31.32 -18.89 -10.90
C PHE A 124 -31.63 -20.00 -11.90
N TYR A 125 -32.01 -19.61 -13.11
CA TYR A 125 -32.35 -20.51 -14.22
C TYR A 125 -31.91 -19.96 -15.59
N GLU A 126 -30.74 -19.31 -15.65
CA GLU A 126 -30.24 -18.66 -16.87
C GLU A 126 -30.06 -19.64 -18.07
N ALA A 127 -29.73 -20.91 -17.82
CA ALA A 127 -29.58 -21.91 -18.87
C ALA A 127 -30.91 -22.22 -19.62
N ARG A 128 -32.05 -21.73 -19.12
CA ARG A 128 -33.33 -21.80 -19.82
C ARG A 128 -33.36 -20.86 -21.02
N GLN A 129 -32.76 -19.67 -20.91
CA GLN A 129 -32.79 -18.63 -21.94
C GLN A 129 -31.47 -18.50 -22.68
N PHE A 130 -30.34 -18.61 -21.98
CA PHE A 130 -29.00 -18.30 -22.50
C PHE A 130 -28.15 -19.55 -22.74
N THR A 131 -27.18 -19.38 -23.64
CA THR A 131 -26.14 -20.36 -23.94
C THR A 131 -24.81 -19.88 -23.34
N PRO A 132 -24.00 -20.77 -22.73
CA PRO A 132 -22.66 -20.42 -22.30
C PRO A 132 -21.78 -19.90 -23.44
N ALA A 133 -20.77 -19.10 -23.10
CA ALA A 133 -19.80 -18.61 -24.07
C ALA A 133 -19.24 -19.75 -24.96
N PRO A 134 -19.05 -19.50 -26.26
CA PRO A 134 -18.42 -20.47 -27.15
C PRO A 134 -16.96 -20.68 -26.85
N ASP A 135 -16.43 -21.83 -27.23
CA ASP A 135 -14.99 -22.06 -27.24
C ASP A 135 -14.30 -21.20 -28.30
N GLY A 136 -13.34 -20.38 -27.89
CA GLY A 136 -12.58 -19.48 -28.79
C GLY A 136 -13.31 -18.17 -29.10
N ASN A 137 -12.68 -17.38 -29.97
CA ASN A 137 -13.22 -16.09 -30.41
C ASN A 137 -13.91 -16.26 -31.77
N LEU A 138 -15.15 -15.79 -31.83
CA LEU A 138 -15.97 -15.71 -33.05
C LEU A 138 -16.03 -14.25 -33.52
N THR A 139 -16.78 -14.02 -34.59
CA THR A 139 -17.09 -12.69 -35.11
C THR A 139 -18.59 -12.48 -35.13
N TYR A 140 -19.05 -11.40 -34.58
CA TYR A 140 -20.44 -10.94 -34.64
C TYR A 140 -20.55 -9.81 -35.65
N GLU A 141 -21.55 -9.87 -36.52
CA GLU A 141 -21.83 -8.83 -37.50
C GLU A 141 -23.01 -7.96 -37.04
N LEU A 142 -22.76 -6.66 -36.96
CA LEU A 142 -23.78 -5.65 -36.66
C LEU A 142 -23.63 -4.49 -37.63
N ASP A 143 -24.61 -4.25 -38.48
CA ASP A 143 -24.63 -3.14 -39.46
C ASP A 143 -23.34 -3.03 -40.32
N GLY A 144 -22.80 -4.18 -40.73
CA GLY A 144 -21.57 -4.24 -41.52
C GLY A 144 -20.26 -4.07 -40.71
N GLN A 145 -20.35 -3.86 -39.41
CA GLN A 145 -19.21 -3.91 -38.50
C GLN A 145 -18.98 -5.36 -38.05
N TYR A 146 -17.74 -5.83 -38.16
CA TYR A 146 -17.31 -7.13 -37.66
C TYR A 146 -16.69 -6.99 -36.28
N ILE A 147 -17.41 -7.45 -35.25
CA ILE A 147 -17.08 -7.27 -33.85
C ILE A 147 -16.52 -8.59 -33.27
N PRO A 148 -15.36 -8.59 -32.59
CA PRO A 148 -14.90 -9.77 -31.86
C PRO A 148 -15.91 -10.24 -30.82
N PHE A 149 -16.22 -11.56 -30.83
CA PHE A 149 -17.19 -12.19 -29.94
C PHE A 149 -16.53 -13.39 -29.23
N GLY A 150 -16.36 -13.32 -27.90
CA GLY A 150 -15.75 -14.40 -27.11
C GLY A 150 -15.19 -13.91 -25.80
N THR A 151 -14.69 -14.81 -24.97
CA THR A 151 -14.22 -14.51 -23.61
C THR A 151 -12.73 -14.14 -23.53
N ARG A 152 -11.95 -14.47 -24.55
CA ARG A 152 -10.50 -14.23 -24.58
C ARG A 152 -10.17 -12.92 -25.28
N GLN A 153 -10.63 -11.83 -24.71
CA GLN A 153 -10.40 -10.48 -25.23
C GLN A 153 -9.73 -9.61 -24.19
N LEU A 154 -8.69 -8.89 -24.62
CA LEU A 154 -8.02 -7.83 -23.85
C LEU A 154 -8.29 -6.49 -24.52
N PHE A 155 -8.67 -5.50 -23.74
CA PHE A 155 -8.87 -4.13 -24.17
C PHE A 155 -7.71 -3.30 -23.65
N VAL A 156 -6.91 -2.74 -24.57
CA VAL A 156 -5.60 -2.15 -24.26
C VAL A 156 -5.58 -0.67 -24.59
N CYS A 157 -5.31 0.16 -23.57
CA CYS A 157 -5.11 1.60 -23.77
C CYS A 157 -3.72 1.87 -24.34
N THR A 158 -3.65 2.49 -25.53
CA THR A 158 -2.38 2.81 -26.20
C THR A 158 -1.57 3.86 -25.47
N ASP A 159 -2.23 4.81 -24.80
CA ASP A 159 -1.61 5.95 -24.12
C ASP A 159 -1.12 5.60 -22.70
N VAL A 160 -1.68 4.54 -22.12
CA VAL A 160 -1.28 3.98 -20.82
C VAL A 160 -1.22 2.46 -20.94
N PRO A 161 -0.10 1.89 -21.42
CA PRO A 161 0.01 0.45 -21.71
C PRO A 161 -0.23 -0.48 -20.52
N ASP A 162 -0.03 0.00 -19.28
CA ASP A 162 -0.38 -0.73 -18.07
C ASP A 162 -1.90 -0.73 -17.79
N PHE A 163 -2.71 0.06 -18.51
CA PHE A 163 -4.15 0.04 -18.44
C PHE A 163 -4.70 -0.95 -19.47
N ARG A 164 -4.81 -2.20 -19.06
CA ARG A 164 -5.35 -3.32 -19.82
C ARG A 164 -6.49 -3.94 -19.03
N PHE A 165 -7.65 -4.10 -19.63
CA PHE A 165 -8.77 -4.71 -18.91
C PHE A 165 -9.36 -5.89 -19.67
N ALA A 166 -10.03 -6.75 -18.91
CA ALA A 166 -10.85 -7.83 -19.39
C ALA A 166 -12.20 -7.81 -18.67
N VAL A 167 -13.16 -8.53 -19.22
CA VAL A 167 -14.54 -8.55 -18.74
C VAL A 167 -14.94 -9.98 -18.36
N GLU A 168 -15.67 -10.12 -17.26
CA GLU A 168 -16.40 -11.33 -16.88
C GLU A 168 -17.77 -10.93 -16.33
N ILE A 169 -18.71 -11.87 -16.24
CA ILE A 169 -20.10 -11.56 -15.91
C ILE A 169 -20.57 -12.40 -14.72
N CYS A 170 -20.89 -11.72 -13.62
CA CYS A 170 -21.60 -12.21 -12.44
C CYS A 170 -21.08 -13.56 -11.93
N GLU A 171 -21.76 -14.67 -12.28
CA GLU A 171 -21.44 -16.04 -11.86
C GLU A 171 -20.01 -16.45 -12.20
N ASP A 172 -19.41 -15.84 -13.22
CA ASP A 172 -18.01 -16.09 -13.58
C ASP A 172 -17.05 -15.90 -12.39
N LEU A 173 -17.31 -14.91 -11.51
CA LEU A 173 -16.55 -14.71 -10.29
C LEU A 173 -16.76 -15.82 -9.24
N TRP A 174 -17.96 -16.39 -9.18
CA TRP A 174 -18.34 -17.39 -8.17
C TRP A 174 -17.85 -18.79 -8.52
N ALA A 175 -17.51 -19.02 -9.79
CA ALA A 175 -16.97 -20.28 -10.27
C ALA A 175 -15.62 -20.61 -9.62
N PRO A 176 -15.27 -21.90 -9.42
CA PRO A 176 -13.98 -22.31 -8.84
C PRO A 176 -12.76 -21.76 -9.57
N VAL A 177 -12.86 -21.56 -10.89
CA VAL A 177 -11.82 -20.98 -11.75
C VAL A 177 -12.42 -19.83 -12.55
N PRO A 178 -12.45 -18.61 -12.01
CA PRO A 178 -12.98 -17.45 -12.72
C PRO A 178 -12.21 -17.15 -14.01
N PRO A 179 -12.89 -16.75 -15.11
CA PRO A 179 -12.22 -16.32 -16.36
C PRO A 179 -11.18 -15.22 -16.15
N SER A 180 -11.40 -14.34 -15.17
CA SER A 180 -10.42 -13.29 -14.78
C SER A 180 -9.05 -13.86 -14.41
N SER A 181 -8.94 -15.11 -13.96
CA SER A 181 -7.64 -15.73 -13.65
C SER A 181 -6.79 -15.92 -14.91
N ALA A 182 -7.38 -16.38 -15.99
CA ALA A 182 -6.72 -16.47 -17.29
C ALA A 182 -6.44 -15.09 -17.89
N ALA A 183 -7.40 -14.16 -17.78
CA ALA A 183 -7.26 -12.79 -18.26
C ALA A 183 -6.11 -12.04 -17.59
N ALA A 184 -5.96 -12.15 -16.28
CA ALA A 184 -4.85 -11.55 -15.54
C ALA A 184 -3.49 -12.13 -15.96
N SER A 185 -3.43 -13.46 -16.18
CA SER A 185 -2.23 -14.14 -16.72
C SER A 185 -1.91 -13.72 -18.16
N ALA A 186 -2.93 -13.34 -18.95
CA ALA A 186 -2.78 -12.76 -20.28
C ALA A 186 -2.36 -11.27 -20.26
N GLY A 187 -2.37 -10.62 -19.09
CA GLY A 187 -1.91 -9.25 -18.93
C GLY A 187 -2.95 -8.23 -18.48
N ALA A 188 -4.23 -8.62 -18.27
CA ALA A 188 -5.24 -7.70 -17.75
C ALA A 188 -4.86 -7.22 -16.35
N THR A 189 -4.73 -5.91 -16.16
CA THR A 189 -4.49 -5.25 -14.87
C THR A 189 -5.79 -4.80 -14.21
N VAL A 190 -6.88 -4.76 -14.98
CA VAL A 190 -8.22 -4.40 -14.51
C VAL A 190 -9.21 -5.46 -14.95
N ILE A 191 -10.10 -5.85 -14.06
CA ILE A 191 -11.21 -6.76 -14.34
C ILE A 191 -12.52 -6.00 -14.14
N CYS A 192 -13.39 -6.06 -15.15
CA CYS A 192 -14.74 -5.52 -15.10
C CYS A 192 -15.72 -6.70 -14.92
N ASN A 193 -16.50 -6.67 -13.86
CA ASN A 193 -17.53 -7.66 -13.61
C ASN A 193 -18.91 -6.98 -13.60
N LEU A 194 -19.74 -7.34 -14.57
CA LEU A 194 -21.13 -6.92 -14.68
C LEU A 194 -21.99 -7.94 -13.94
N SER A 195 -22.75 -7.51 -12.96
CA SER A 195 -23.51 -8.42 -12.11
C SER A 195 -24.98 -8.05 -11.97
N ALA A 196 -25.79 -9.10 -11.83
CA ALA A 196 -27.15 -9.05 -11.34
C ALA A 196 -27.30 -10.07 -10.19
N SER A 197 -26.58 -9.80 -9.11
CA SER A 197 -26.56 -10.66 -7.93
C SER A 197 -27.60 -10.17 -6.93
N ASN A 198 -28.64 -11.01 -6.70
CA ASN A 198 -29.67 -10.73 -5.71
C ASN A 198 -29.08 -10.61 -4.30
N GLU A 199 -29.85 -10.02 -3.38
CA GLU A 199 -29.43 -9.86 -2.00
C GLU A 199 -30.12 -10.87 -1.09
N THR A 200 -29.32 -11.51 -0.24
CA THR A 200 -29.76 -12.32 0.90
C THR A 200 -28.90 -11.96 2.11
N VAL A 201 -29.39 -12.28 3.31
CA VAL A 201 -28.65 -11.97 4.55
C VAL A 201 -27.29 -12.65 4.55
N GLY A 202 -26.22 -11.87 4.72
CA GLY A 202 -24.83 -12.33 4.71
C GLY A 202 -24.16 -12.40 3.34
N LYS A 203 -24.90 -12.20 2.24
CA LYS A 203 -24.34 -12.31 0.87
C LYS A 203 -23.43 -11.12 0.53
N ALA A 204 -23.70 -9.94 1.10
CA ALA A 204 -22.88 -8.76 0.88
C ALA A 204 -21.44 -8.94 1.39
N GLU A 205 -21.27 -9.48 2.60
CA GLU A 205 -19.95 -9.75 3.21
C GLU A 205 -19.19 -10.83 2.42
N TYR A 206 -19.91 -11.87 1.97
CA TYR A 206 -19.30 -12.90 1.14
C TYR A 206 -18.86 -12.35 -0.22
N ARG A 207 -19.71 -11.56 -0.89
CA ARG A 207 -19.40 -10.87 -2.15
C ARG A 207 -18.18 -9.95 -1.99
N ARG A 208 -18.13 -9.17 -0.92
CA ARG A 208 -16.98 -8.32 -0.58
C ARG A 208 -15.71 -9.14 -0.44
N SER A 209 -15.76 -10.29 0.22
CA SER A 209 -14.63 -11.20 0.40
C SER A 209 -14.17 -11.79 -0.93
N LEU A 210 -15.09 -12.21 -1.81
CA LEU A 210 -14.77 -12.72 -3.14
C LEU A 210 -14.08 -11.66 -4.00
N VAL A 211 -14.66 -10.45 -4.10
CA VAL A 211 -14.12 -9.36 -4.92
C VAL A 211 -12.73 -8.96 -4.44
N SER A 212 -12.56 -8.73 -3.13
CA SER A 212 -11.25 -8.36 -2.58
C SER A 212 -10.24 -9.49 -2.70
N GLY A 213 -10.65 -10.74 -2.45
CA GLY A 213 -9.80 -11.92 -2.57
C GLY A 213 -9.32 -12.15 -4.01
N GLN A 214 -10.21 -12.02 -4.99
CA GLN A 214 -9.87 -12.16 -6.41
C GLN A 214 -8.95 -11.02 -6.87
N SER A 215 -9.29 -9.77 -6.52
CA SER A 215 -8.42 -8.60 -6.77
C SER A 215 -6.99 -8.82 -6.25
N GLY A 216 -6.84 -9.32 -5.02
CA GLY A 216 -5.55 -9.60 -4.40
C GLY A 216 -4.79 -10.75 -5.06
N ARG A 217 -5.49 -11.85 -5.36
CA ARG A 217 -4.90 -13.02 -6.06
C ARG A 217 -4.36 -12.65 -7.42
N LEU A 218 -5.10 -11.83 -8.17
CA LEU A 218 -4.76 -11.42 -9.53
C LEU A 218 -3.80 -10.23 -9.58
N VAL A 219 -3.51 -9.59 -8.45
CA VAL A 219 -2.79 -8.30 -8.40
C VAL A 219 -3.39 -7.35 -9.45
N ALA A 220 -4.69 -7.13 -9.35
CA ALA A 220 -5.48 -6.38 -10.31
C ALA A 220 -6.44 -5.41 -9.60
N ALA A 221 -6.87 -4.37 -10.33
CA ALA A 221 -8.09 -3.67 -9.97
C ALA A 221 -9.30 -4.52 -10.38
N TYR A 222 -10.36 -4.50 -9.57
CA TYR A 222 -11.59 -5.26 -9.82
C TYR A 222 -12.79 -4.35 -9.61
N LEU A 223 -13.55 -4.13 -10.69
CA LEU A 223 -14.76 -3.30 -10.72
C LEU A 223 -15.97 -4.22 -10.76
N TYR A 224 -16.74 -4.26 -9.68
CA TYR A 224 -17.95 -5.07 -9.56
C TYR A 224 -19.17 -4.14 -9.59
N ALA A 225 -19.90 -4.13 -10.71
CA ALA A 225 -21.10 -3.34 -10.92
C ALA A 225 -22.35 -4.22 -10.76
N ASN A 226 -23.16 -3.97 -9.73
CA ASN A 226 -24.36 -4.77 -9.46
C ASN A 226 -25.65 -4.00 -9.72
N CYS A 227 -26.65 -4.69 -10.27
CA CYS A 227 -27.97 -4.13 -10.49
C CYS A 227 -28.70 -3.83 -9.15
N GLY A 228 -29.65 -2.95 -9.21
CA GLY A 228 -30.37 -2.46 -8.04
C GLY A 228 -31.86 -2.22 -8.31
N HIS A 229 -32.28 -0.99 -8.12
CA HIS A 229 -33.69 -0.61 -8.23
C HIS A 229 -34.26 -0.84 -9.64
N GLY A 230 -35.49 -1.35 -9.69
CA GLY A 230 -36.26 -1.52 -10.92
C GLY A 230 -36.31 -2.95 -11.48
N GLU A 231 -35.45 -3.84 -11.00
CA GLU A 231 -35.57 -5.28 -11.27
C GLU A 231 -36.85 -5.88 -10.64
N SER A 232 -37.38 -6.96 -11.22
CA SER A 232 -38.56 -7.65 -10.68
C SER A 232 -38.29 -8.18 -9.27
N THR A 233 -39.28 -8.03 -8.41
CA THR A 233 -39.27 -8.54 -7.03
C THR A 233 -40.17 -9.77 -6.84
N THR A 234 -40.42 -10.55 -7.91
CA THR A 234 -41.24 -11.74 -7.83
C THR A 234 -40.73 -12.71 -6.77
N ASP A 235 -39.43 -13.06 -6.81
CA ASP A 235 -38.81 -13.98 -5.85
C ASP A 235 -37.49 -13.41 -5.26
N THR A 236 -36.96 -12.36 -5.85
CA THR A 236 -35.62 -11.83 -5.51
C THR A 236 -35.67 -10.32 -5.33
N VAL A 237 -34.71 -9.79 -4.57
CA VAL A 237 -34.45 -8.33 -4.48
C VAL A 237 -32.98 -8.05 -4.80
N PHE A 238 -32.74 -6.90 -5.42
CA PHE A 238 -31.41 -6.48 -5.84
C PHE A 238 -31.01 -5.19 -5.14
N SER A 239 -29.82 -5.20 -4.56
CA SER A 239 -29.41 -4.16 -3.61
C SER A 239 -28.56 -3.04 -4.20
N GLY A 240 -28.02 -3.21 -5.41
CA GLY A 240 -27.06 -2.29 -6.00
C GLY A 240 -25.69 -2.28 -5.30
N HIS A 241 -25.38 -3.31 -4.49
CA HIS A 241 -24.10 -3.45 -3.80
C HIS A 241 -22.97 -3.58 -4.81
N SER A 242 -22.19 -2.50 -4.98
CA SER A 242 -21.10 -2.40 -5.94
C SER A 242 -19.77 -2.11 -5.24
N LEU A 243 -18.68 -2.60 -5.81
CA LEU A 243 -17.35 -2.59 -5.21
C LEU A 243 -16.29 -2.22 -6.24
N ILE A 244 -15.30 -1.44 -5.83
CA ILE A 244 -14.07 -1.22 -6.57
C ILE A 244 -12.92 -1.59 -5.65
N ALA A 245 -12.17 -2.63 -6.01
CA ALA A 245 -11.03 -3.13 -5.24
C ALA A 245 -9.73 -3.02 -6.06
N GLU A 246 -8.58 -2.94 -5.37
CA GLU A 246 -7.26 -2.91 -5.98
C GLU A 246 -6.28 -3.73 -5.14
N ASN A 247 -5.72 -4.77 -5.72
CA ASN A 247 -4.74 -5.66 -5.07
C ASN A 247 -5.16 -6.07 -3.64
N GLY A 248 -6.42 -6.53 -3.51
CA GLY A 248 -6.99 -7.01 -2.25
C GLY A 248 -7.61 -5.96 -1.32
N SER A 249 -7.42 -4.68 -1.62
CA SER A 249 -8.00 -3.59 -0.83
C SER A 249 -9.24 -3.04 -1.50
N VAL A 250 -10.36 -2.93 -0.76
CA VAL A 250 -11.55 -2.23 -1.25
C VAL A 250 -11.29 -0.73 -1.19
N LEU A 251 -11.33 -0.06 -2.35
CA LEU A 251 -11.11 1.38 -2.47
C LEU A 251 -12.40 2.18 -2.32
N ALA A 252 -13.49 1.64 -2.87
CA ALA A 252 -14.81 2.24 -2.78
C ALA A 252 -15.87 1.13 -2.74
N GLU A 253 -16.92 1.36 -1.98
CA GLU A 253 -18.03 0.43 -1.78
C GLU A 253 -19.34 1.21 -1.68
N ARG A 254 -20.35 0.75 -2.40
CA ARG A 254 -21.73 1.16 -2.21
C ARG A 254 -22.41 0.07 -1.40
N ALA A 255 -22.81 0.37 -0.18
CA ALA A 255 -23.51 -0.57 0.68
C ALA A 255 -24.84 -1.06 0.05
N PRO A 256 -25.32 -2.26 0.40
CA PRO A 256 -26.61 -2.74 -0.03
C PRO A 256 -27.74 -1.74 0.27
N PHE A 257 -28.61 -1.50 -0.71
CA PHE A 257 -29.76 -0.59 -0.62
C PHE A 257 -29.42 0.87 -0.28
N ALA A 258 -28.15 1.27 -0.44
CA ALA A 258 -27.75 2.65 -0.17
C ALA A 258 -28.49 3.64 -1.07
N SER A 259 -29.02 4.69 -0.47
CA SER A 259 -29.50 5.88 -1.18
C SER A 259 -28.31 6.70 -1.72
N GLY A 260 -28.48 7.40 -2.84
CA GLY A 260 -27.45 8.27 -3.41
C GLY A 260 -27.33 8.11 -4.92
N GLY A 261 -26.37 8.87 -5.51
CA GLY A 261 -26.18 8.94 -6.96
C GLY A 261 -25.97 7.60 -7.66
N ALA A 262 -26.10 7.59 -8.98
CA ALA A 262 -26.01 6.37 -9.77
C ALA A 262 -24.58 5.82 -9.89
N LEU A 263 -23.54 6.63 -9.63
CA LEU A 263 -22.14 6.24 -9.81
C LEU A 263 -21.42 5.99 -8.49
N LEU A 264 -20.56 4.98 -8.46
CA LEU A 264 -19.53 4.77 -7.46
C LEU A 264 -18.18 5.05 -8.14
N ILE A 265 -17.49 6.10 -7.75
CA ILE A 265 -16.29 6.62 -8.43
C ILE A 265 -15.08 6.54 -7.50
N THR A 266 -13.94 6.13 -8.03
CA THR A 266 -12.62 6.25 -7.38
C THR A 266 -11.50 6.17 -8.43
N GLU A 267 -10.24 6.26 -8.00
CA GLU A 267 -9.07 6.08 -8.86
C GLU A 267 -8.35 4.78 -8.53
N ILE A 268 -7.98 4.01 -9.56
CA ILE A 268 -7.09 2.85 -9.47
C ILE A 268 -5.67 3.24 -9.89
N ASP A 269 -4.66 2.51 -9.43
CA ASP A 269 -3.24 2.74 -9.74
C ASP A 269 -2.64 1.58 -10.53
N VAL A 270 -2.73 1.65 -11.86
CA VAL A 270 -2.24 0.57 -12.75
C VAL A 270 -0.72 0.44 -12.76
N GLN A 271 0.04 1.52 -12.48
CA GLN A 271 1.51 1.42 -12.35
C GLN A 271 1.93 0.64 -11.12
N ARG A 272 1.22 0.80 -10.00
CA ARG A 272 1.41 -0.01 -8.79
C ARG A 272 1.18 -1.49 -9.11
N LEU A 273 0.09 -1.81 -9.78
CA LEU A 273 -0.25 -3.19 -10.15
C LEU A 273 0.83 -3.80 -11.04
N ALA A 274 1.30 -3.05 -12.05
CA ALA A 274 2.40 -3.48 -12.92
C ALA A 274 3.72 -3.66 -12.15
N PHE A 275 4.01 -2.78 -11.19
CA PHE A 275 5.20 -2.88 -10.33
C PHE A 275 5.13 -4.12 -9.43
N ASP A 276 4.00 -4.38 -8.77
CA ASP A 276 3.83 -5.54 -7.89
C ASP A 276 3.96 -6.85 -8.68
N ARG A 277 3.34 -6.96 -9.87
CA ARG A 277 3.46 -8.12 -10.76
C ARG A 277 4.91 -8.37 -11.22
N ARG A 278 5.65 -7.32 -11.56
CA ARG A 278 7.06 -7.41 -12.00
C ARG A 278 7.97 -8.02 -10.92
N ARG A 279 7.62 -7.85 -9.65
CA ARG A 279 8.36 -8.40 -8.51
C ARG A 279 7.99 -9.85 -8.19
N MET A 280 6.86 -10.34 -8.68
CA MET A 280 6.34 -11.68 -8.40
C MET A 280 6.73 -12.65 -9.51
N ASN A 281 7.75 -13.48 -9.28
CA ASN A 281 8.20 -14.50 -10.26
C ASN A 281 7.16 -15.61 -10.49
N THR A 282 6.19 -15.77 -9.58
CA THR A 282 5.07 -16.70 -9.70
C THR A 282 3.91 -16.14 -10.53
N PHE A 283 3.92 -14.83 -10.81
CA PHE A 283 2.97 -14.20 -11.72
C PHE A 283 3.51 -14.38 -13.15
N GLY A 284 3.24 -15.55 -13.74
CA GLY A 284 3.84 -15.92 -15.03
C GLY A 284 2.98 -15.52 -16.23
N ASN A 285 3.64 -15.23 -17.34
CA ASN A 285 3.02 -14.97 -18.65
C ASN A 285 2.63 -16.29 -19.37
N ARG A 286 2.12 -17.26 -18.63
CA ARG A 286 1.64 -18.54 -19.20
C ARG A 286 0.16 -18.43 -19.46
N THR A 287 -0.20 -18.04 -20.66
CA THR A 287 -1.59 -18.07 -21.13
C THR A 287 -1.87 -19.37 -21.87
N ALA A 288 -2.96 -20.02 -21.53
CA ALA A 288 -3.50 -21.09 -22.37
C ALA A 288 -4.39 -20.46 -23.45
N GLY A 289 -4.07 -20.70 -24.72
CA GLY A 289 -4.84 -20.24 -25.87
C GLY A 289 -4.47 -18.83 -26.36
N GLU A 290 -5.04 -18.47 -27.51
CA GLU A 290 -4.86 -17.17 -28.13
C GLU A 290 -5.82 -16.13 -27.54
N TRP A 291 -5.31 -14.92 -27.28
CA TRP A 291 -6.06 -13.76 -26.85
C TRP A 291 -6.12 -12.73 -27.95
N SER A 292 -7.29 -12.19 -28.24
CA SER A 292 -7.42 -11.03 -29.12
C SER A 292 -7.22 -9.74 -28.31
N GLU A 293 -6.52 -8.79 -28.91
CA GLU A 293 -6.33 -7.45 -28.32
C GLU A 293 -7.09 -6.41 -29.13
N ALA A 294 -7.99 -5.67 -28.47
CA ALA A 294 -8.64 -4.50 -29.03
C ALA A 294 -7.99 -3.25 -28.43
N TYR A 295 -7.50 -2.37 -29.28
CA TYR A 295 -6.79 -1.17 -28.88
C TYR A 295 -7.71 0.04 -28.88
N PHE A 296 -7.54 0.91 -27.87
CA PHE A 296 -8.23 2.19 -27.78
C PHE A 296 -7.31 3.28 -27.23
N SER A 297 -7.66 4.53 -27.51
CA SER A 297 -6.92 5.71 -27.04
C SER A 297 -7.76 6.53 -26.09
N LEU A 298 -7.11 7.13 -25.08
CA LEU A 298 -7.69 8.09 -24.14
C LEU A 298 -6.73 9.24 -23.92
N ASP A 299 -7.24 10.44 -23.71
CA ASP A 299 -6.40 11.62 -23.44
C ASP A 299 -5.66 11.45 -22.10
N PRO A 300 -4.32 11.54 -22.08
CA PRO A 300 -3.52 11.34 -20.88
C PRO A 300 -3.54 12.56 -19.95
N VAL A 301 -4.71 12.98 -19.51
CA VAL A 301 -4.91 14.09 -18.58
C VAL A 301 -4.43 13.76 -17.16
N GLU A 302 -4.14 14.77 -16.37
CA GLU A 302 -3.87 14.59 -14.95
C GLU A 302 -5.17 14.32 -14.20
N THR A 303 -5.25 13.14 -13.58
CA THR A 303 -6.43 12.71 -12.83
C THR A 303 -6.51 13.47 -11.50
N VAL A 304 -7.62 14.13 -11.22
CA VAL A 304 -7.89 14.68 -9.88
C VAL A 304 -8.16 13.50 -8.95
N LEU A 305 -7.31 13.34 -7.92
CA LEU A 305 -7.42 12.23 -6.97
C LEU A 305 -8.48 12.54 -5.90
N THR A 306 -9.35 11.59 -5.67
CA THR A 306 -10.34 11.60 -4.57
C THR A 306 -10.14 10.43 -3.62
N ARG A 307 -9.36 9.43 -4.07
CA ARG A 307 -9.00 8.27 -3.23
C ARG A 307 -8.13 8.72 -2.05
N ARG A 308 -8.30 8.04 -0.93
CA ARG A 308 -7.41 8.26 0.21
C ARG A 308 -5.99 7.79 -0.11
N ILE A 309 -5.03 8.67 0.12
CA ILE A 309 -3.61 8.35 0.20
C ILE A 309 -3.22 8.44 1.68
N ASP A 310 -2.71 7.35 2.22
CA ASP A 310 -2.39 7.26 3.65
C ASP A 310 -1.16 8.14 3.97
N PRO A 311 -1.28 9.17 4.82
CA PRO A 311 -0.15 10.00 5.23
C PRO A 311 0.84 9.25 6.13
N HIS A 312 0.38 8.22 6.85
CA HIS A 312 1.17 7.44 7.81
C HIS A 312 1.13 5.94 7.48
N PRO A 313 1.67 5.51 6.31
CA PRO A 313 1.41 4.19 5.75
C PRO A 313 1.94 3.01 6.58
N PHE A 314 2.74 3.28 7.60
CA PHE A 314 3.22 2.27 8.54
C PHE A 314 2.36 2.13 9.79
N VAL A 315 1.47 3.10 10.06
CA VAL A 315 0.69 3.18 11.30
C VAL A 315 -0.80 3.12 10.98
N PRO A 316 -1.56 2.13 11.50
CA PRO A 316 -3.00 2.09 11.29
C PRO A 316 -3.71 3.26 11.96
N ASP A 317 -4.74 3.81 11.28
CA ASP A 317 -5.59 4.87 11.86
C ASP A 317 -6.47 4.35 12.99
N ASP A 318 -7.06 3.17 12.81
CA ASP A 318 -7.92 2.55 13.82
C ASP A 318 -7.13 2.18 15.08
N SER A 319 -7.57 2.62 16.24
CA SER A 319 -6.85 2.44 17.50
C SER A 319 -6.79 0.99 17.95
N ALA A 320 -7.85 0.21 17.75
CA ALA A 320 -7.89 -1.21 18.12
C ALA A 320 -6.99 -2.03 17.19
N GLU A 321 -7.00 -1.74 15.89
CA GLU A 321 -6.09 -2.34 14.93
C GLU A 321 -4.64 -1.97 15.24
N ARG A 322 -4.37 -0.71 15.59
CA ARG A 322 -3.05 -0.23 15.98
C ARG A 322 -2.52 -0.98 17.21
N SER A 323 -3.33 -1.13 18.27
CA SER A 323 -2.94 -1.86 19.47
C SER A 323 -2.63 -3.34 19.18
N ARG A 324 -3.47 -4.01 18.37
CA ARG A 324 -3.21 -5.40 17.94
C ARG A 324 -1.90 -5.51 17.15
N ARG A 325 -1.63 -4.57 16.24
CA ARG A 325 -0.37 -4.56 15.47
C ARG A 325 0.84 -4.25 16.33
N CYS A 326 0.74 -3.32 17.29
CA CYS A 326 1.81 -3.04 18.23
C CYS A 326 2.20 -4.30 19.03
N GLU A 327 1.22 -5.02 19.58
CA GLU A 327 1.48 -6.27 20.30
C GLU A 327 2.12 -7.34 19.41
N LEU A 328 1.61 -7.50 18.17
CA LEU A 328 2.18 -8.43 17.21
C LEU A 328 3.63 -8.08 16.86
N ILE A 329 3.93 -6.82 16.62
CA ILE A 329 5.28 -6.33 16.28
C ILE A 329 6.26 -6.62 17.40
N LEU A 330 5.92 -6.23 18.65
CA LEU A 330 6.75 -6.49 19.82
C LEU A 330 6.98 -8.00 20.04
N THR A 331 5.95 -8.81 19.77
CA THR A 331 6.07 -10.28 19.81
C THR A 331 7.03 -10.80 18.74
N MET A 332 6.90 -10.31 17.48
CA MET A 332 7.80 -10.74 16.39
C MET A 332 9.26 -10.36 16.66
N GLN A 333 9.51 -9.14 17.19
CA GLN A 333 10.85 -8.71 17.58
C GLN A 333 11.43 -9.62 18.68
N ALA A 334 10.64 -9.89 19.72
CA ALA A 334 11.05 -10.74 20.84
C ALA A 334 11.31 -12.20 20.42
N GLU A 335 10.48 -12.76 19.53
CA GLU A 335 10.69 -14.12 18.98
C GLU A 335 11.98 -14.23 18.17
N GLY A 336 12.22 -13.25 17.29
CA GLY A 336 13.44 -13.22 16.50
C GLY A 336 14.68 -13.16 17.38
N LEU A 337 14.67 -12.30 18.40
CA LEU A 337 15.78 -12.18 19.35
C LEU A 337 15.92 -13.42 20.23
N ALA A 338 14.82 -14.02 20.69
CA ALA A 338 14.84 -15.26 21.49
C ALA A 338 15.48 -16.41 20.71
N THR A 339 15.06 -16.61 19.47
CA THR A 339 15.65 -17.63 18.58
C THR A 339 17.14 -17.38 18.36
N ARG A 340 17.54 -16.13 18.13
CA ARG A 340 18.96 -15.77 17.94
C ARG A 340 19.79 -16.02 19.19
N MET A 341 19.26 -15.64 20.37
CA MET A 341 19.91 -15.85 21.66
C MET A 341 20.14 -17.34 21.93
N GLN A 342 19.15 -18.19 21.67
CA GLN A 342 19.24 -19.63 21.83
C GLN A 342 20.24 -20.27 20.86
N ALA A 343 20.16 -19.91 19.57
CA ALA A 343 21.05 -20.43 18.54
C ALA A 343 22.52 -20.06 18.76
N ALA A 344 22.77 -18.87 19.28
CA ALA A 344 24.12 -18.41 19.64
C ALA A 344 24.60 -18.89 21.02
N HIS A 345 23.78 -19.61 21.76
CA HIS A 345 24.04 -19.99 23.16
C HIS A 345 24.39 -18.80 24.05
N ALA A 346 23.84 -17.63 23.75
CA ALA A 346 24.15 -16.42 24.49
C ALA A 346 23.53 -16.43 25.88
N LYS A 347 24.31 -15.97 26.87
CA LYS A 347 23.86 -15.92 28.26
C LYS A 347 23.21 -14.59 28.61
N LYS A 348 23.61 -13.51 27.95
CA LYS A 348 23.16 -12.15 28.22
C LYS A 348 22.76 -11.44 26.93
N LEU A 349 21.95 -10.40 27.06
CA LEU A 349 21.66 -9.42 26.01
C LEU A 349 22.22 -8.06 26.46
N VAL A 350 22.94 -7.37 25.61
CA VAL A 350 23.61 -6.10 25.93
C VAL A 350 23.10 -5.01 25.00
N VAL A 351 22.73 -3.86 25.55
CA VAL A 351 22.27 -2.69 24.76
C VAL A 351 22.85 -1.39 25.33
N GLY A 352 23.18 -0.47 24.43
CA GLY A 352 23.45 0.92 24.80
C GLY A 352 22.14 1.67 25.04
N ILE A 353 21.94 2.23 26.22
CA ILE A 353 20.75 3.00 26.58
C ILE A 353 21.09 4.49 26.67
N SER A 354 20.56 5.26 25.71
CA SER A 354 20.72 6.72 25.68
C SER A 354 19.59 7.46 26.44
N GLY A 355 18.47 6.79 26.68
CA GLY A 355 17.23 7.43 27.14
C GLY A 355 16.36 7.96 26.00
N GLY A 356 16.72 7.65 24.75
CA GLY A 356 15.92 7.95 23.55
C GLY A 356 15.00 6.81 23.12
N LEU A 357 14.10 7.09 22.16
CA LEU A 357 13.04 6.19 21.69
C LEU A 357 13.54 4.82 21.21
N ASP A 358 14.60 4.79 20.41
CA ASP A 358 15.08 3.59 19.75
C ASP A 358 15.72 2.61 20.73
N SER A 359 16.55 3.12 21.63
CA SER A 359 17.15 2.33 22.70
C SER A 359 16.10 1.86 23.71
N CYS A 360 15.06 2.66 23.97
CA CYS A 360 13.93 2.28 24.78
C CYS A 360 13.16 1.10 24.15
N LEU A 361 12.83 1.18 22.86
CA LEU A 361 12.13 0.08 22.15
C LEU A 361 12.96 -1.21 22.14
N ALA A 362 14.27 -1.12 21.88
CA ALA A 362 15.16 -2.25 21.92
C ALA A 362 15.20 -2.91 23.33
N LEU A 363 15.26 -2.10 24.38
CA LEU A 363 15.23 -2.60 25.77
C LEU A 363 13.90 -3.29 26.10
N LEU A 364 12.77 -2.71 25.71
CA LEU A 364 11.44 -3.34 25.88
C LEU A 364 11.37 -4.69 25.17
N CYS A 365 11.91 -4.78 23.95
CA CYS A 365 12.01 -6.03 23.20
C CYS A 365 12.89 -7.07 23.94
N MET A 366 14.05 -6.66 24.49
CA MET A 366 14.95 -7.54 25.23
C MET A 366 14.29 -8.07 26.51
N VAL A 367 13.56 -7.23 27.25
CA VAL A 367 12.83 -7.65 28.46
C VAL A 367 11.74 -8.66 28.11
N ARG A 368 10.95 -8.41 27.06
CA ARG A 368 9.96 -9.39 26.56
C ARG A 368 10.63 -10.71 26.13
N THR A 369 11.81 -10.64 25.55
CA THR A 369 12.61 -11.82 25.17
C THR A 369 13.02 -12.63 26.41
N ALA A 370 13.52 -11.97 27.44
CA ALA A 370 13.89 -12.62 28.70
C ALA A 370 12.68 -13.28 29.38
N ASP A 371 11.58 -12.57 29.51
CA ASP A 371 10.33 -13.06 30.09
C ASP A 371 9.81 -14.30 29.32
N ARG A 372 9.82 -14.24 27.98
CA ARG A 372 9.39 -15.34 27.11
C ARG A 372 10.25 -16.59 27.25
N LEU A 373 11.55 -16.43 27.45
CA LEU A 373 12.49 -17.52 27.67
C LEU A 373 12.49 -18.01 29.13
N GLY A 374 11.70 -17.44 30.03
CA GLY A 374 11.71 -17.73 31.46
C GLY A 374 13.05 -17.39 32.13
N ARG A 375 13.77 -16.41 31.59
CA ARG A 375 15.08 -15.98 32.11
C ARG A 375 14.93 -14.76 33.02
N PRO A 376 15.85 -14.63 33.99
CA PRO A 376 15.88 -13.41 34.83
C PRO A 376 16.06 -12.14 33.97
N ARG A 377 15.31 -11.08 34.22
CA ARG A 377 15.48 -9.79 33.52
C ARG A 377 16.88 -9.19 33.75
N ARG A 378 17.60 -9.59 34.77
CA ARG A 378 19.03 -9.27 34.99
C ARG A 378 19.99 -9.91 33.98
N ASP A 379 19.49 -10.77 33.09
CA ASP A 379 20.23 -11.23 31.92
C ASP A 379 20.23 -10.21 30.78
N VAL A 380 19.44 -9.14 30.92
CA VAL A 380 19.45 -7.95 30.08
C VAL A 380 20.35 -6.89 30.74
N ILE A 381 21.41 -6.50 30.04
CA ILE A 381 22.39 -5.51 30.48
C ILE A 381 22.18 -4.25 29.68
N ALA A 382 21.75 -3.17 30.33
CA ALA A 382 21.60 -1.85 29.73
C ALA A 382 22.78 -0.97 30.17
N VAL A 383 23.56 -0.46 29.21
CA VAL A 383 24.77 0.31 29.47
C VAL A 383 24.56 1.76 29.03
N THR A 384 24.59 2.70 29.99
CA THR A 384 24.69 4.12 29.66
C THR A 384 26.16 4.52 29.59
N MET A 385 26.50 5.27 28.55
CA MET A 385 27.90 5.69 28.30
C MET A 385 27.97 7.21 28.14
N PRO A 386 27.96 7.93 29.27
CA PRO A 386 28.11 9.40 29.28
C PRO A 386 29.35 9.84 28.53
N CYS A 387 29.21 10.93 27.76
CA CYS A 387 30.26 11.67 27.10
C CYS A 387 29.80 13.14 26.97
N PHE A 388 30.37 13.91 26.08
CA PHE A 388 30.17 15.35 25.96
C PHE A 388 28.73 15.81 25.75
N GLY A 389 27.88 15.00 25.07
CA GLY A 389 26.51 15.38 24.69
C GLY A 389 25.41 14.83 25.59
N THR A 390 25.72 14.05 26.63
CA THR A 390 24.70 13.39 27.46
C THR A 390 24.05 14.40 28.42
N THR A 391 22.71 14.52 28.38
CA THR A 391 21.95 15.41 29.27
C THR A 391 21.54 14.73 30.57
N VAL A 392 21.25 15.52 31.62
CA VAL A 392 20.77 15.01 32.92
C VAL A 392 19.42 14.32 32.74
N ARG A 393 18.54 14.86 31.90
CA ARG A 393 17.18 14.32 31.64
C ARG A 393 17.24 12.92 30.99
N THR A 394 17.99 12.77 29.92
CA THR A 394 18.09 11.48 29.22
C THR A 394 18.72 10.40 30.08
N ARG A 395 19.74 10.78 30.88
CA ARG A 395 20.35 9.86 31.86
C ARG A 395 19.32 9.41 32.94
N SER A 396 18.55 10.35 33.49
CA SER A 396 17.51 10.06 34.50
C SER A 396 16.42 9.14 33.95
N ASN A 397 16.00 9.34 32.69
CA ASN A 397 15.04 8.50 32.02
C ASN A 397 15.57 7.07 31.81
N ALA A 398 16.81 6.92 31.36
CA ALA A 398 17.45 5.62 31.19
C ALA A 398 17.54 4.86 32.53
N GLU A 399 17.94 5.53 33.60
CA GLU A 399 18.05 4.93 34.94
C GLU A 399 16.69 4.50 35.47
N THR A 400 15.67 5.36 35.37
CA THR A 400 14.30 5.04 35.84
C THR A 400 13.72 3.88 35.04
N LEU A 401 13.84 3.91 33.71
CA LEU A 401 13.37 2.84 32.84
C LEU A 401 13.99 1.49 33.19
N CYS A 402 15.32 1.44 33.35
CA CYS A 402 16.04 0.22 33.69
C CYS A 402 15.69 -0.33 35.06
N ARG A 403 15.53 0.56 36.07
CA ARG A 403 15.12 0.18 37.43
C ARG A 403 13.73 -0.45 37.43
N GLU A 404 12.76 0.22 36.78
CA GLU A 404 11.36 -0.25 36.72
C GLU A 404 11.21 -1.56 35.94
N LEU A 405 12.02 -1.76 34.92
CA LEU A 405 12.06 -3.02 34.16
C LEU A 405 12.84 -4.15 34.88
N GLY A 406 13.63 -3.85 35.91
CA GLY A 406 14.40 -4.82 36.70
C GLY A 406 15.60 -5.43 35.96
N VAL A 407 16.21 -4.67 35.04
CA VAL A 407 17.39 -5.08 34.26
C VAL A 407 18.70 -4.73 34.97
N ASP A 408 19.83 -5.27 34.51
CA ASP A 408 21.17 -4.92 34.98
C ASP A 408 21.59 -3.59 34.31
N PHE A 409 21.63 -2.50 35.09
CA PHE A 409 21.97 -1.18 34.61
C PHE A 409 23.42 -0.82 34.96
N ARG A 410 24.23 -0.48 33.97
CA ARG A 410 25.65 -0.13 34.13
C ARG A 410 25.94 1.24 33.55
N THR A 411 26.87 1.96 34.19
CA THR A 411 27.39 3.25 33.71
C THR A 411 28.89 3.10 33.39
N VAL A 412 29.26 3.46 32.17
CA VAL A 412 30.65 3.49 31.71
C VAL A 412 30.92 4.87 31.14
N ASP A 413 31.67 5.69 31.87
CA ASP A 413 32.10 7.02 31.35
C ASP A 413 33.21 6.80 30.32
N ILE A 414 32.97 7.27 29.09
CA ILE A 414 33.89 7.09 27.95
C ILE A 414 34.68 8.34 27.64
N THR A 415 34.56 9.41 28.44
CA THR A 415 35.15 10.73 28.17
C THR A 415 36.68 10.66 28.06
N ASP A 416 37.33 9.97 28.97
CA ASP A 416 38.79 9.84 28.96
C ASP A 416 39.31 9.00 27.80
N SER A 417 38.61 7.92 27.44
CA SER A 417 38.92 7.08 26.26
C SER A 417 38.83 7.87 24.97
N VAL A 418 37.74 8.65 24.79
CA VAL A 418 37.55 9.49 23.61
C VAL A 418 38.59 10.62 23.54
N ASN A 419 38.91 11.30 24.66
CA ASN A 419 39.98 12.32 24.71
C ASN A 419 41.36 11.73 24.39
N ARG A 420 41.65 10.55 24.90
CA ARG A 420 42.88 9.82 24.56
C ARG A 420 42.94 9.50 23.07
N HIS A 421 41.83 9.00 22.51
CA HIS A 421 41.74 8.74 21.07
C HIS A 421 41.96 10.00 20.23
N PHE A 422 41.35 11.13 20.60
CA PHE A 422 41.59 12.41 19.91
C PHE A 422 43.08 12.79 19.92
N ALA A 423 43.76 12.66 21.07
CA ALA A 423 45.19 12.93 21.17
C ALA A 423 46.01 11.99 20.25
N ASP A 424 45.67 10.69 20.21
CA ASP A 424 46.40 9.70 19.41
C ASP A 424 46.27 9.94 17.88
N ILE A 425 45.12 10.44 17.42
CA ILE A 425 44.90 10.78 15.99
C ILE A 425 45.20 12.25 15.65
N GLY A 426 45.60 13.07 16.60
CA GLY A 426 45.87 14.49 16.41
C GLY A 426 44.63 15.35 16.13
N HIS A 427 43.46 14.93 16.61
CA HIS A 427 42.20 15.69 16.47
C HIS A 427 42.11 16.76 17.58
N ASP A 428 41.75 17.98 17.19
CA ASP A 428 41.45 19.05 18.14
C ASP A 428 40.06 18.87 18.76
N PRO A 429 39.91 18.67 20.07
CA PRO A 429 38.62 18.49 20.74
C PRO A 429 37.66 19.67 20.58
N GLU A 430 38.15 20.87 20.29
CA GLU A 430 37.30 22.04 20.03
C GLU A 430 36.70 22.02 18.61
N ASN A 431 37.26 21.21 17.69
CA ASN A 431 36.69 21.01 16.36
C ASN A 431 35.60 19.97 16.38
N ARG A 432 34.35 20.40 16.59
CA ARG A 432 33.15 19.56 16.71
C ARG A 432 32.61 19.08 15.36
N ASN A 433 33.48 18.55 14.52
CA ASN A 433 33.14 18.01 13.20
C ASN A 433 32.72 16.53 13.27
N VAL A 434 32.55 15.91 12.09
CA VAL A 434 32.17 14.49 11.96
C VAL A 434 33.14 13.52 12.65
N VAL A 435 34.41 13.89 12.83
CA VAL A 435 35.41 13.07 13.57
C VAL A 435 35.06 13.04 15.05
N TYR A 436 34.74 14.22 15.61
CA TYR A 436 34.30 14.37 17.00
C TYR A 436 33.07 13.51 17.33
N GLU A 437 32.06 13.53 16.46
CA GLU A 437 30.85 12.75 16.66
C GLU A 437 31.08 11.24 16.48
N ASN A 438 31.76 10.86 15.39
CA ASN A 438 31.97 9.46 15.06
C ASN A 438 32.91 8.72 16.05
N ALA A 439 33.88 9.40 16.61
CA ALA A 439 34.76 8.79 17.62
C ALA A 439 33.97 8.36 18.86
N GLN A 440 33.08 9.20 19.37
CA GLN A 440 32.21 8.86 20.50
C GLN A 440 31.28 7.66 20.18
N ALA A 441 30.66 7.66 19.00
CA ALA A 441 29.76 6.57 18.59
C ALA A 441 30.49 5.21 18.46
N ARG A 442 31.74 5.22 17.94
CA ARG A 442 32.57 4.01 17.84
C ARG A 442 33.05 3.52 19.19
N GLU A 443 33.44 4.41 20.09
CA GLU A 443 33.83 4.05 21.45
C GLU A 443 32.70 3.36 22.21
N ARG A 444 31.47 3.92 22.10
CA ARG A 444 30.26 3.26 22.66
C ARG A 444 30.07 1.85 22.12
N THR A 445 30.24 1.66 20.82
CA THR A 445 30.09 0.34 20.19
C THR A 445 31.17 -0.64 20.65
N GLN A 446 32.42 -0.20 20.76
CA GLN A 446 33.53 -1.01 21.29
C GLN A 446 33.23 -1.49 22.70
N VAL A 447 32.86 -0.58 23.60
CA VAL A 447 32.51 -0.92 25.00
C VAL A 447 31.38 -1.96 25.06
N LEU A 448 30.33 -1.82 24.25
CA LEU A 448 29.21 -2.78 24.22
C LEU A 448 29.64 -4.16 23.72
N MET A 449 30.48 -4.22 22.68
CA MET A 449 30.99 -5.48 22.13
C MET A 449 31.88 -6.22 23.13
N ASP A 450 32.75 -5.51 23.84
CA ASP A 450 33.64 -6.08 24.85
C ASP A 450 32.86 -6.57 26.08
N ILE A 451 31.86 -5.81 26.55
CA ILE A 451 30.96 -6.26 27.62
C ILE A 451 30.22 -7.53 27.18
N ALA A 452 29.69 -7.57 25.95
CA ALA A 452 29.01 -8.74 25.44
C ALA A 452 29.94 -9.97 25.40
N ASN A 453 31.19 -9.80 24.98
CA ASN A 453 32.19 -10.88 25.00
C ASN A 453 32.46 -11.36 26.40
N ALA A 454 32.69 -10.45 27.36
CA ALA A 454 32.95 -10.83 28.77
C ALA A 454 31.77 -11.56 29.42
N GLU A 455 30.56 -11.19 29.06
CA GLU A 455 29.32 -11.76 29.62
C GLU A 455 28.77 -12.95 28.81
N SER A 456 29.46 -13.39 27.75
CA SER A 456 28.97 -14.40 26.80
C SER A 456 27.60 -14.01 26.23
N GLY A 457 27.43 -12.75 25.85
CA GLY A 457 26.17 -12.13 25.43
C GLY A 457 26.14 -11.73 23.97
N LEU A 458 25.04 -11.11 23.58
CA LEU A 458 24.83 -10.50 22.26
C LEU A 458 24.56 -9.00 22.41
N VAL A 459 25.18 -8.19 21.57
CA VAL A 459 24.82 -6.77 21.41
C VAL A 459 23.57 -6.63 20.56
N VAL A 460 22.53 -6.00 21.13
CA VAL A 460 21.24 -5.72 20.45
C VAL A 460 21.30 -4.32 19.87
N GLY A 461 21.03 -4.20 18.55
CA GLY A 461 21.04 -2.94 17.82
C GLY A 461 19.75 -2.16 18.01
N THR A 462 19.89 -0.85 18.09
CA THR A 462 18.79 0.09 18.32
C THR A 462 18.35 0.85 17.08
N GLY A 463 19.17 0.91 16.01
CA GLY A 463 18.90 1.67 14.80
C GLY A 463 17.61 1.22 14.11
N ASP A 464 16.78 2.17 13.70
CA ASP A 464 15.49 1.96 13.08
C ASP A 464 15.55 2.02 11.54
N LEU A 465 14.41 1.72 10.88
CA LEU A 465 14.30 1.69 9.43
C LEU A 465 14.52 3.07 8.78
N SER A 466 14.05 4.15 9.41
CA SER A 466 14.15 5.52 8.88
C SER A 466 15.59 6.03 8.94
N GLU A 467 16.29 5.76 10.04
CA GLU A 467 17.73 6.04 10.18
C GLU A 467 18.54 5.28 9.14
N LEU A 468 18.23 4.01 8.91
CA LEU A 468 18.87 3.19 7.88
C LEU A 468 18.58 3.71 6.47
N ALA A 469 17.38 4.21 6.20
CA ALA A 469 17.04 4.81 4.91
C ALA A 469 17.88 6.04 4.61
N LEU A 470 18.02 6.92 5.60
CA LEU A 470 18.78 8.18 5.49
C LEU A 470 20.29 8.01 5.73
N GLY A 471 20.71 6.83 6.20
CA GLY A 471 22.08 6.60 6.66
C GLY A 471 22.46 7.50 7.84
N TRP A 472 21.50 7.83 8.70
CA TRP A 472 21.69 8.65 9.90
C TRP A 472 22.21 7.78 11.04
N ALA A 473 23.41 7.29 10.88
CA ALA A 473 24.14 6.49 11.84
C ALA A 473 25.64 6.54 11.53
N THR A 474 26.49 6.38 12.52
CA THR A 474 27.93 6.28 12.33
C THR A 474 28.32 4.91 11.80
N TYR A 475 28.97 4.88 10.63
CA TYR A 475 29.50 3.64 10.06
C TYR A 475 30.48 2.97 11.02
N ASN A 476 30.30 1.68 11.26
CA ASN A 476 31.05 0.89 12.24
C ASN A 476 30.99 1.47 13.67
N GLY A 477 29.89 2.14 13.98
CA GLY A 477 29.54 2.64 15.30
C GLY A 477 28.15 2.13 15.67
N ASP A 478 27.23 3.03 15.97
CA ASP A 478 25.86 2.74 16.39
C ASP A 478 25.04 1.97 15.35
N HIS A 479 25.44 1.96 14.07
CA HIS A 479 24.77 1.13 13.05
C HIS A 479 25.13 -0.38 13.15
N MET A 480 26.15 -0.75 13.92
CA MET A 480 26.61 -2.13 14.08
C MET A 480 26.09 -2.77 15.36
N SER A 481 25.70 -4.03 15.26
CA SER A 481 25.27 -4.88 16.37
C SER A 481 25.36 -6.35 15.98
N MET A 482 25.09 -7.25 16.93
CA MET A 482 25.01 -8.68 16.65
C MET A 482 23.60 -9.11 16.24
N TYR A 483 22.57 -8.31 16.58
CA TYR A 483 21.18 -8.48 16.12
C TYR A 483 20.41 -7.17 16.23
N ALA A 484 19.86 -6.68 15.12
CA ALA A 484 19.18 -5.38 15.03
C ALA A 484 17.66 -5.54 15.11
N VAL A 485 17.10 -5.44 16.31
CA VAL A 485 15.65 -5.70 16.54
C VAL A 485 14.73 -4.65 15.89
N ASN A 486 15.20 -3.40 15.74
CA ASN A 486 14.41 -2.30 15.19
C ASN A 486 14.62 -2.06 13.69
N ALA A 487 15.51 -2.81 13.01
CA ALA A 487 15.96 -2.53 11.64
C ALA A 487 14.86 -2.45 10.57
N SER A 488 13.66 -2.97 10.82
CA SER A 488 12.52 -2.84 9.92
C SER A 488 11.31 -2.09 10.52
N VAL A 489 11.52 -1.37 11.62
CA VAL A 489 10.52 -0.53 12.28
C VAL A 489 10.83 0.93 11.96
N PRO A 490 9.98 1.68 11.25
CA PRO A 490 10.23 3.10 10.96
C PRO A 490 10.04 3.98 12.20
N LYS A 491 10.68 5.15 12.24
CA LYS A 491 10.65 6.09 13.37
C LYS A 491 9.24 6.47 13.81
N THR A 492 8.35 6.70 12.85
CA THR A 492 6.93 7.00 13.14
C THR A 492 6.26 5.86 13.92
N LEU A 493 6.55 4.60 13.57
CA LEU A 493 6.00 3.43 14.25
C LEU A 493 6.69 3.18 15.61
N VAL A 494 7.99 3.49 15.77
CA VAL A 494 8.71 3.40 17.06
C VAL A 494 7.96 4.20 18.14
N ARG A 495 7.53 5.44 17.84
CA ARG A 495 6.76 6.27 18.77
C ARG A 495 5.47 5.59 19.23
N HIS A 496 4.73 4.96 18.31
CA HIS A 496 3.50 4.25 18.64
C HIS A 496 3.74 2.98 19.46
N LEU A 497 4.84 2.27 19.22
CA LEU A 497 5.21 1.09 20.02
C LEU A 497 5.58 1.44 21.46
N VAL A 498 6.33 2.52 21.66
CA VAL A 498 6.67 3.03 23.00
C VAL A 498 5.42 3.58 23.69
N GLY A 499 4.54 4.29 22.96
CA GLY A 499 3.24 4.74 23.47
C GLY A 499 2.34 3.59 23.92
N TYR A 500 2.26 2.55 23.12
CA TYR A 500 1.54 1.32 23.48
C TYR A 500 2.10 0.67 24.76
N ALA A 501 3.42 0.64 24.90
CA ALA A 501 4.06 0.13 26.13
C ALA A 501 3.73 0.99 27.36
N ALA A 502 3.64 2.31 27.20
CA ALA A 502 3.21 3.23 28.27
C ALA A 502 1.74 2.97 28.67
N GLU A 503 0.83 2.80 27.70
CA GLU A 503 -0.57 2.43 27.95
C GLU A 503 -0.69 1.09 28.71
N GLN A 504 0.11 0.10 28.32
CA GLN A 504 0.17 -1.19 29.03
C GLN A 504 0.69 -1.04 30.48
N ALA A 505 1.71 -0.21 30.70
CA ALA A 505 2.23 0.07 32.03
C ALA A 505 1.17 0.76 32.92
N HIS A 506 0.42 1.70 32.36
CA HIS A 506 -0.73 2.31 33.08
C HIS A 506 -1.80 1.27 33.44
N SER A 507 -2.19 0.43 32.50
CA SER A 507 -3.24 -0.58 32.71
C SER A 507 -2.86 -1.63 33.78
N THR A 508 -1.57 -1.85 33.99
CA THR A 508 -1.00 -2.79 34.99
C THR A 508 -0.57 -2.11 36.28
N GLY A 509 -0.84 -0.80 36.46
CA GLY A 509 -0.52 -0.06 37.67
C GLY A 509 0.95 0.31 37.85
N GLN A 510 1.78 0.20 36.79
CA GLN A 510 3.21 0.53 36.82
C GLN A 510 3.42 2.02 36.48
N ALA A 511 2.94 2.91 37.34
CA ALA A 511 2.89 4.36 37.08
C ALA A 511 4.28 4.99 36.83
N ALA A 512 5.33 4.52 37.54
CA ALA A 512 6.69 5.04 37.36
C ALA A 512 7.27 4.66 35.99
N LEU A 513 7.01 3.43 35.52
CA LEU A 513 7.39 2.97 34.17
C LEU A 513 6.63 3.78 33.11
N ALA A 514 5.32 3.94 33.26
CA ALA A 514 4.52 4.71 32.33
C ALA A 514 5.00 6.15 32.20
N GLY A 515 5.26 6.84 33.34
CA GLY A 515 5.78 8.20 33.34
C GLY A 515 7.16 8.34 32.68
N ALA A 516 8.06 7.35 32.86
CA ALA A 516 9.35 7.35 32.17
C ALA A 516 9.21 7.18 30.65
N LEU A 517 8.31 6.30 30.20
CA LEU A 517 8.03 6.09 28.77
C LEU A 517 7.39 7.33 28.13
N GLU A 518 6.48 8.01 28.81
CA GLU A 518 5.87 9.27 28.37
C GLU A 518 6.89 10.41 28.28
N ASP A 519 7.83 10.51 29.24
CA ASP A 519 8.89 11.53 29.17
C ASP A 519 9.85 11.27 27.99
N ILE A 520 10.15 10.00 27.69
CA ILE A 520 10.91 9.60 26.51
C ILE A 520 10.18 10.00 25.23
N LEU A 521 8.87 9.78 25.14
CA LEU A 521 8.03 10.17 24.00
C LEU A 521 8.03 11.69 23.76
N ASN A 522 8.11 12.47 24.83
CA ASN A 522 8.11 13.93 24.81
C ASN A 522 9.52 14.54 24.67
N THR A 523 10.56 13.71 24.58
CA THR A 523 11.94 14.17 24.38
C THR A 523 12.23 14.28 22.88
N PRO A 524 12.77 15.42 22.38
CA PRO A 524 13.17 15.57 20.98
C PRO A 524 14.23 14.53 20.58
N VAL A 525 14.15 14.03 19.35
CA VAL A 525 15.12 13.08 18.82
C VAL A 525 16.46 13.79 18.59
N SER A 526 17.53 13.30 19.23
CA SER A 526 18.89 13.85 19.12
C SER A 526 19.93 12.73 19.16
N PRO A 527 21.04 12.84 18.42
CA PRO A 527 22.13 11.87 18.50
C PRO A 527 22.97 12.00 19.78
N GLU A 528 22.79 13.08 20.59
CA GLU A 528 23.52 13.36 21.85
C GLU A 528 25.04 13.25 21.72
N LEU A 529 25.59 13.72 20.62
CA LEU A 529 27.04 13.72 20.34
C LEU A 529 27.69 15.08 20.52
N LEU A 530 26.93 16.18 20.42
CA LEU A 530 27.39 17.54 20.69
C LEU A 530 27.02 17.95 22.12
N PRO A 531 27.89 18.74 22.80
CA PRO A 531 27.57 19.28 24.11
C PRO A 531 26.26 20.05 24.13
N ALA A 532 25.50 19.94 25.23
CA ALA A 532 24.29 20.72 25.41
C ALA A 532 24.60 22.23 25.35
N THR A 533 23.60 23.03 24.99
CA THR A 533 23.71 24.50 25.05
C THR A 533 23.85 24.98 26.50
N ASP A 534 24.33 26.21 26.70
CA ASP A 534 24.59 26.79 28.05
C ASP A 534 23.34 26.77 28.96
N ASP A 535 22.14 26.73 28.39
CA ASP A 535 20.87 26.60 29.11
C ASP A 535 20.42 25.14 29.34
N GLY A 536 21.30 24.17 29.03
CA GLY A 536 21.06 22.73 29.25
C GLY A 536 20.12 22.08 28.23
N ARG A 537 19.79 22.76 27.12
CA ARG A 537 18.94 22.20 26.05
C ARG A 537 19.80 21.38 25.09
N ILE A 538 19.09 20.48 24.37
CA ILE A 538 19.67 19.67 23.29
C ILE A 538 20.15 20.61 22.18
N ALA A 539 21.48 20.58 21.88
CA ALA A 539 22.11 21.46 20.89
C ALA A 539 21.77 21.07 19.44
N GLN A 540 21.38 19.82 19.19
CA GLN A 540 21.17 19.28 17.85
C GLN A 540 19.89 18.46 17.80
N VAL A 541 18.83 19.00 17.16
CA VAL A 541 17.61 18.26 16.86
C VAL A 541 17.78 17.58 15.51
N THR A 542 17.59 16.27 15.46
CA THR A 542 17.82 15.48 14.23
C THR A 542 16.95 15.96 13.08
N GLU A 543 15.67 16.24 13.34
CA GLU A 543 14.72 16.66 12.29
C GLU A 543 15.03 18.03 11.69
N ASP A 544 15.76 18.90 12.38
CA ASP A 544 16.22 20.17 11.81
C ASP A 544 17.28 19.96 10.71
N LEU A 545 18.04 18.88 10.80
CA LEU A 545 19.14 18.57 9.89
C LEU A 545 18.71 17.66 8.74
N VAL A 546 17.93 16.64 9.03
CA VAL A 546 17.55 15.63 8.03
C VAL A 546 16.13 15.80 7.55
N GLY A 547 15.29 16.54 8.26
CA GLY A 547 13.87 16.74 7.99
C GLY A 547 12.94 15.85 8.80
N PRO A 548 11.63 16.13 8.76
CA PRO A 548 10.61 15.36 9.48
C PRO A 548 10.63 13.89 9.07
N TYR A 549 10.74 12.99 10.04
CA TYR A 549 10.69 11.55 9.80
C TYR A 549 9.35 11.11 9.18
N GLU A 550 8.26 11.81 9.45
CA GLU A 550 6.97 11.59 8.82
C GLU A 550 7.05 11.64 7.28
N LEU A 551 7.74 12.64 6.72
CA LEU A 551 7.95 12.77 5.28
C LEU A 551 8.86 11.68 4.74
N HIS A 552 9.94 11.36 5.47
CA HIS A 552 10.88 10.32 5.03
C HIS A 552 10.25 8.93 5.04
N ASP A 553 9.46 8.59 6.04
CA ASP A 553 8.72 7.34 6.13
C ASP A 553 7.67 7.24 5.03
N PHE A 554 6.98 8.34 4.72
CA PHE A 554 6.07 8.43 3.58
C PHE A 554 6.80 8.13 2.26
N TYR A 555 7.88 8.83 1.95
CA TYR A 555 8.66 8.62 0.72
C TYR A 555 9.24 7.21 0.65
N LEU A 556 9.79 6.72 1.75
CA LEU A 556 10.36 5.38 1.84
C LEU A 556 9.32 4.30 1.53
N TYR A 557 8.14 4.39 2.16
CA TYR A 557 7.07 3.41 1.94
C TYR A 557 6.65 3.37 0.48
N TYR A 558 6.29 4.51 -0.08
CA TYR A 558 5.77 4.57 -1.44
C TYR A 558 6.84 4.29 -2.51
N LEU A 559 8.11 4.62 -2.25
CA LEU A 559 9.23 4.23 -3.10
C LEU A 559 9.39 2.69 -3.12
N LEU A 560 9.43 2.05 -1.95
CA LEU A 560 9.70 0.61 -1.85
C LEU A 560 8.49 -0.25 -2.24
N ARG A 561 7.28 0.18 -1.83
CA ARG A 561 6.06 -0.63 -1.99
C ARG A 561 5.36 -0.42 -3.32
N LEU A 562 5.41 0.77 -3.88
CA LEU A 562 4.75 1.10 -5.14
C LEU A 562 5.72 1.33 -6.31
N GLY A 563 7.03 1.39 -6.04
CA GLY A 563 8.00 1.79 -7.06
C GLY A 563 7.74 3.20 -7.59
N ALA A 564 7.18 4.08 -6.74
CA ALA A 564 6.74 5.40 -7.14
C ALA A 564 7.94 6.27 -7.55
N ARG A 565 7.85 6.91 -8.73
CA ARG A 565 8.83 7.88 -9.22
C ARG A 565 8.74 9.17 -8.39
N PRO A 566 9.79 10.02 -8.37
CA PRO A 566 9.80 11.27 -7.62
C PRO A 566 8.58 12.15 -7.87
N ARG A 567 8.14 12.29 -9.13
CA ARG A 567 6.92 13.01 -9.48
C ARG A 567 5.66 12.44 -8.80
N LYS A 568 5.51 11.12 -8.83
CA LYS A 568 4.38 10.43 -8.20
C LYS A 568 4.45 10.56 -6.68
N LEU A 569 5.64 10.43 -6.06
CA LEU A 569 5.86 10.63 -4.62
C LEU A 569 5.44 12.04 -4.19
N TYR A 570 5.91 13.06 -4.90
CA TYR A 570 5.54 14.45 -4.63
C TYR A 570 4.03 14.68 -4.74
N ARG A 571 3.42 14.22 -5.84
CA ARG A 571 1.97 14.34 -6.05
C ARG A 571 1.19 13.68 -4.92
N MET A 572 1.55 12.45 -4.54
CA MET A 572 0.91 11.74 -3.44
C MET A 572 1.10 12.46 -2.11
N ALA A 573 2.29 13.02 -1.85
CA ALA A 573 2.56 13.80 -0.65
C ALA A 573 1.71 15.08 -0.58
N ARG A 574 1.54 15.79 -1.69
CA ARG A 574 0.62 16.95 -1.77
C ARG A 574 -0.81 16.59 -1.39
N TYR A 575 -1.32 15.45 -1.86
CA TYR A 575 -2.67 14.99 -1.51
C TYR A 575 -2.80 14.53 -0.06
N ALA A 576 -1.79 13.85 0.47
CA ALA A 576 -1.83 13.27 1.81
C ALA A 576 -1.45 14.26 2.91
N LEU A 577 -0.47 15.14 2.66
CA LEU A 577 0.23 15.95 3.66
C LEU A 577 0.22 17.47 3.32
N GLY A 578 -0.40 17.89 2.23
CA GLY A 578 -0.44 19.30 1.80
C GLY A 578 -1.18 20.23 2.76
N GLY A 579 -1.98 19.70 3.68
CA GLY A 579 -2.58 20.47 4.79
C GLY A 579 -1.60 20.79 5.92
N THR A 580 -0.48 20.06 5.99
CA THR A 580 0.56 20.21 7.04
C THR A 580 1.84 20.85 6.50
N TYR A 581 2.22 20.52 5.26
CA TYR A 581 3.47 20.96 4.64
C TYR A 581 3.19 21.66 3.30
N ASP A 582 3.86 22.79 3.07
CA ASP A 582 3.82 23.46 1.77
C ASP A 582 4.64 22.70 0.70
N ASP A 583 4.39 23.02 -0.56
CA ASP A 583 5.03 22.39 -1.72
C ASP A 583 6.57 22.51 -1.69
N GLY A 584 7.10 23.65 -1.25
CA GLY A 584 8.55 23.87 -1.13
C GLY A 584 9.18 22.94 -0.10
N THR A 585 8.53 22.77 1.04
CA THR A 585 8.93 21.84 2.11
C THR A 585 8.90 20.38 1.64
N LEU A 586 7.81 19.96 0.98
CA LEU A 586 7.70 18.61 0.41
C LEU A 586 8.82 18.34 -0.61
N LEU A 587 9.07 19.24 -1.54
CA LEU A 587 10.11 19.08 -2.56
C LEU A 587 11.53 19.13 -1.97
N ARG A 588 11.78 19.99 -0.99
CA ARG A 588 13.07 20.06 -0.28
C ARG A 588 13.41 18.72 0.36
N TRP A 589 12.49 18.15 1.12
CA TRP A 589 12.77 16.92 1.86
C TRP A 589 12.72 15.67 0.96
N LEU A 590 11.97 15.70 -0.15
CA LEU A 590 12.08 14.66 -1.18
C LEU A 590 13.50 14.63 -1.79
N ASP A 591 14.07 15.78 -2.13
CA ASP A 591 15.44 15.86 -2.65
C ASP A 591 16.47 15.36 -1.63
N VAL A 592 16.36 15.78 -0.37
CA VAL A 592 17.24 15.31 0.72
C VAL A 592 17.10 13.79 0.89
N PHE A 593 15.88 13.27 0.91
CA PHE A 593 15.61 11.83 1.00
C PHE A 593 16.32 11.08 -0.13
N LEU A 594 16.12 11.48 -1.37
CA LEU A 594 16.71 10.81 -2.54
C LEU A 594 18.25 10.84 -2.49
N ARG A 595 18.86 12.00 -2.20
CA ARG A 595 20.32 12.12 -2.10
C ARG A 595 20.87 11.20 -1.02
N ARG A 596 20.32 11.25 0.17
CA ARG A 596 20.78 10.43 1.29
C ARG A 596 20.52 8.95 1.04
N PHE A 597 19.34 8.58 0.56
CA PHE A 597 18.97 7.19 0.27
C PHE A 597 19.98 6.52 -0.67
N PHE A 598 20.44 7.20 -1.71
CA PHE A 598 21.46 6.67 -2.62
C PHE A 598 22.87 6.72 -2.02
N ALA A 599 23.30 7.88 -1.54
CA ALA A 599 24.67 8.08 -1.08
C ALA A 599 25.04 7.21 0.14
N GLN A 600 24.06 6.82 0.95
CA GLN A 600 24.28 6.07 2.19
C GLN A 600 24.06 4.55 2.03
N GLN A 601 23.91 4.04 0.81
CA GLN A 601 23.70 2.60 0.56
C GLN A 601 24.84 1.74 1.13
N PHE A 602 26.09 2.20 1.10
CA PHE A 602 27.22 1.43 1.62
C PHE A 602 27.06 1.03 3.08
N LYS A 603 26.36 1.83 3.90
CA LYS A 603 26.04 1.49 5.30
C LYS A 603 25.03 0.33 5.36
N ARG A 604 24.07 0.31 4.45
CA ARG A 604 23.05 -0.76 4.39
C ARG A 604 23.60 -2.09 3.87
N SER A 605 24.66 -2.06 3.09
CA SER A 605 25.30 -3.26 2.52
C SER A 605 25.85 -4.22 3.60
N CYS A 606 26.17 -3.71 4.79
CA CYS A 606 26.71 -4.47 5.92
C CYS A 606 25.78 -4.49 7.13
N LEU A 607 24.46 -4.34 6.94
CA LEU A 607 23.52 -4.36 8.05
C LEU A 607 23.56 -5.69 8.82
N PRO A 608 23.49 -5.64 10.17
CA PRO A 608 23.28 -6.81 11.00
C PRO A 608 22.01 -7.56 10.65
N ASP A 609 21.92 -8.82 11.07
CA ASP A 609 20.68 -9.57 11.02
C ASP A 609 19.62 -8.92 11.92
N GLY A 610 18.36 -9.01 11.51
CA GLY A 610 17.22 -8.52 12.27
C GLY A 610 15.91 -9.00 11.65
N PRO A 611 14.80 -9.00 12.41
CA PRO A 611 13.53 -9.51 11.92
C PRO A 611 12.90 -8.54 10.92
N LYS A 612 12.32 -9.08 9.85
CA LYS A 612 11.44 -8.30 8.98
C LYS A 612 10.05 -8.22 9.62
N ILE A 613 9.68 -7.04 10.09
CA ILE A 613 8.41 -6.82 10.81
C ILE A 613 7.31 -6.39 9.85
N GLY A 614 7.57 -5.41 8.99
CA GLY A 614 6.60 -4.82 8.09
C GLY A 614 6.74 -5.26 6.64
N SER A 615 5.90 -4.68 5.77
CA SER A 615 5.91 -4.94 4.33
C SER A 615 7.09 -4.30 3.59
N ALA A 616 7.86 -3.42 4.25
CA ALA A 616 9.05 -2.77 3.73
C ALA A 616 10.25 -2.99 4.67
N ALA A 617 11.40 -3.31 4.13
CA ALA A 617 12.67 -3.45 4.84
C ALA A 617 13.83 -3.07 3.93
N LEU A 618 14.97 -2.72 4.51
CA LEU A 618 16.18 -2.30 3.78
C LEU A 618 17.33 -3.30 3.90
N SER A 619 17.08 -4.48 4.46
CA SER A 619 18.09 -5.53 4.52
C SER A 619 18.55 -5.92 3.10
N PRO A 620 19.86 -5.98 2.84
CA PRO A 620 20.39 -6.40 1.55
C PRO A 620 20.10 -7.88 1.25
N ARG A 621 19.71 -8.66 2.26
CA ARG A 621 19.26 -10.05 2.14
C ARG A 621 17.77 -10.18 1.80
N GLY A 622 17.01 -9.09 1.88
CA GLY A 622 15.55 -9.04 1.74
C GLY A 622 15.05 -8.16 0.59
N ASP A 623 14.31 -7.11 0.94
CA ASP A 623 13.49 -6.33 0.01
C ASP A 623 14.26 -5.40 -0.92
N TRP A 624 15.44 -4.91 -0.50
CA TRP A 624 16.17 -3.89 -1.24
C TRP A 624 17.64 -4.26 -1.43
N ARG A 625 18.02 -4.47 -2.69
CA ARG A 625 19.41 -4.74 -3.10
C ARG A 625 19.84 -3.68 -4.11
N MET A 626 20.67 -2.75 -3.68
CA MET A 626 21.18 -1.67 -4.51
C MET A 626 22.71 -1.64 -4.42
N PRO A 627 23.43 -1.42 -5.54
CA PRO A 627 24.88 -1.16 -5.48
C PRO A 627 25.18 0.10 -4.67
N SER A 628 26.26 0.07 -3.90
CA SER A 628 26.65 1.21 -3.03
C SER A 628 27.10 2.44 -3.82
N ASP A 629 27.47 2.27 -5.07
CA ASP A 629 27.93 3.29 -6.01
C ASP A 629 26.88 3.64 -7.08
N ALA A 630 25.61 3.28 -6.85
CA ALA A 630 24.52 3.62 -7.76
C ALA A 630 24.30 5.13 -7.83
N SER A 631 24.17 5.66 -9.05
CA SER A 631 23.90 7.08 -9.28
C SER A 631 22.44 7.44 -9.02
N ALA A 632 22.19 8.50 -8.27
CA ALA A 632 20.87 9.09 -8.05
C ALA A 632 20.41 10.01 -9.20
N ALA A 633 21.20 10.22 -10.23
CA ALA A 633 21.01 11.28 -11.24
C ALA A 633 19.63 11.25 -11.91
N LEU A 634 19.07 10.07 -12.18
CA LEU A 634 17.73 9.94 -12.78
C LEU A 634 16.64 10.48 -11.88
N TRP A 635 16.65 10.10 -10.61
CA TRP A 635 15.65 10.53 -9.61
C TRP A 635 15.78 12.02 -9.28
N LEU A 636 17.02 12.50 -9.10
CA LEU A 636 17.29 13.90 -8.78
C LEU A 636 16.93 14.84 -9.94
N ARG A 637 17.14 14.43 -11.19
CA ARG A 637 16.71 15.23 -12.37
C ARG A 637 15.19 15.41 -12.39
N GLU A 638 14.42 14.36 -12.07
CA GLU A 638 12.96 14.46 -12.00
C GLU A 638 12.51 15.36 -10.84
N ALA A 639 13.16 15.24 -9.68
CA ALA A 639 12.88 16.12 -8.53
C ALA A 639 13.23 17.60 -8.81
N GLU A 640 14.33 17.86 -9.52
CA GLU A 640 14.73 19.22 -9.91
C GLU A 640 13.74 19.83 -10.91
N ALA A 641 13.25 19.05 -11.88
CA ALA A 641 12.22 19.52 -12.81
C ALA A 641 10.93 19.93 -12.08
N LEU A 642 10.55 19.22 -11.01
CA LEU A 642 9.41 19.59 -10.17
C LEU A 642 9.64 20.91 -9.41
N LYS A 643 10.84 21.15 -8.89
CA LYS A 643 11.19 22.41 -8.23
C LYS A 643 11.15 23.60 -9.19
N GLN A 644 11.56 23.39 -10.45
CA GLN A 644 11.50 24.42 -11.48
C GLN A 644 10.05 24.75 -11.84
N ALA A 645 9.22 23.73 -12.08
CA ALA A 645 7.80 23.93 -12.38
C ALA A 645 7.07 24.65 -11.25
N GLN A 646 7.35 24.31 -9.98
CA GLN A 646 6.75 25.01 -8.83
C GLN A 646 7.13 26.49 -8.78
N LYS A 647 8.38 26.85 -9.08
CA LYS A 647 8.81 28.25 -9.12
C LYS A 647 8.08 29.05 -10.21
N GLU A 648 7.85 28.42 -11.36
CA GLU A 648 7.12 29.06 -12.49
C GLU A 648 5.64 29.27 -12.16
N GLU A 649 5.01 28.36 -11.39
CA GLU A 649 3.63 28.51 -10.92
C GLU A 649 3.47 29.62 -9.85
N THR A 650 4.54 29.99 -9.14
CA THR A 650 4.51 30.96 -8.04
C THR A 650 4.82 32.40 -8.51
N VAL A 651 5.36 32.58 -9.71
CA VAL A 651 5.62 33.85 -10.40
C VAL A 651 4.42 34.25 -11.26
#